data_d2d88f3cf76c5995d4646e14bbde8af3
#
_entry.id   d2d88f3cf76c5995d4646e14bbde8af3
#
_cell.length_a   1.000
_cell.length_b   1.000
_cell.length_c   1.000
_cell.angle_alpha   90.00
_cell.angle_beta   90.00
_cell.angle_gamma   90.00
#
_symmetry.space_group_name_H-M   'P 1'
#
loop_
_entity.id
_entity.type
_entity.pdbx_description
1 polymer ?
#
loop_
_entity_poly.entity_id
_entity_poly.type
_entity_poly.pdbx_seq_one_letter_code
_entity_poly.pdbx_strand_id
1 'polypeptide(L)'
;MVFNIELIEKIYARTPGRVRAAKKVVGRPLTLTEKILYAHYRRPLKETPRRGGTYVEFSPDRVAMQDATAQMALLQFMSAGIPQVAVPSTVHCDHLIRAEVGSGPDLSRAQSENKEVYDFLASVSARHGIGFWKPGSGIIHQVVLENYAFPGGMMIGTDSHTPNAGGLGMIAIGVGGADAVDVMAGMPWELKFPKIIGVRLTGTLNGWSSAKDVILKVAGILSVKGGTGAIIEYFGEGTQSISATGKATICNMGAEVGATTSVFPYDSRMATYLKATGRTQVAALADGVAEFLRPDPEVLSSPEQYYDQIIEVNLTELEPMVNGPFTPDKAWKITEFAEAVRSNGYPEELRVALIGSCTNSSYEDIERSASVARQALKNGLKAKSEFTITPGSEQVRATIERDGLLRVLTDVGGTVLANACGPCIGQWTRHDVQKGDKNSIITSFNRNFAGRNDANPDTHAFVASPEIVTAFALAGRLTFNPLTDTLVNERGETVKLEPPTGDELPLRGFTAGVSGYVPPAKDGSKIRVKVDKGSDRLQVLEAFPAWDGNNLIDLPLLLKAKGKCTTDHISPAGKWLKYRGHLDNISNNMFSGAVNAFTGEAGTGKNVFTGEKKEYPAVARDYKARGIGWVVVGDENYGEGSSREHAAMEPRWLGGRAIVVKSFARIHETNLKKQGMLPLTFADPADYEKVREDDRISILGLISFAPAIPLKMVLKHADGTVDECLLNHSFNENQIGWFKAGSALNLIAAQSKKTHQGGSAEPVAPSPARGRAGARKAALRRKPARKSASRKKAKTRPVKKTKASRTKKASPRRKPAPKKRAVKRGRK
;
A
#
# COMPACT_ATOMS: atom_id res chain seq x y z
N MET A 1 0.45 -22.25 10.16
CA MET A 1 1.18 -20.97 10.09
C MET A 1 0.64 -20.21 8.88
N VAL A 2 0.49 -18.89 9.00
CA VAL A 2 -0.05 -18.04 7.93
C VAL A 2 1.02 -17.70 6.89
N PHE A 3 2.29 -17.63 7.28
CA PHE A 3 3.42 -17.36 6.39
C PHE A 3 4.00 -18.66 5.78
N ASN A 4 4.61 -18.53 4.61
CA ASN A 4 5.24 -19.63 3.89
C ASN A 4 6.75 -19.67 4.20
N ILE A 5 7.17 -20.52 5.15
CA ILE A 5 8.56 -20.63 5.58
C ILE A 5 9.47 -21.16 4.46
N GLU A 6 9.00 -22.13 3.66
CA GLU A 6 9.78 -22.70 2.56
C GLU A 6 10.13 -21.66 1.48
N LEU A 7 9.24 -20.71 1.24
CA LEU A 7 9.50 -19.57 0.36
C LEU A 7 10.65 -18.72 0.91
N ILE A 8 10.61 -18.39 2.21
CA ILE A 8 11.62 -17.56 2.88
C ILE A 8 12.97 -18.26 2.87
N GLU A 9 13.02 -19.56 3.16
CA GLU A 9 14.23 -20.39 3.06
C GLU A 9 14.85 -20.34 1.65
N LYS A 10 14.03 -20.50 0.61
CA LYS A 10 14.48 -20.41 -0.80
C LYS A 10 15.03 -19.03 -1.13
N ILE A 11 14.40 -17.96 -0.62
CA ILE A 11 14.85 -16.58 -0.84
C ILE A 11 16.22 -16.39 -0.18
N TYR A 12 16.36 -16.73 1.09
CA TYR A 12 17.63 -16.56 1.79
C TYR A 12 18.75 -17.44 1.25
N ALA A 13 18.45 -18.66 0.80
CA ALA A 13 19.44 -19.52 0.14
C ALA A 13 20.01 -18.91 -1.15
N ARG A 14 19.19 -18.17 -1.92
CA ARG A 14 19.64 -17.57 -3.19
C ARG A 14 20.29 -16.17 -3.02
N THR A 15 19.90 -15.41 -1.98
CA THR A 15 20.29 -13.99 -1.80
C THR A 15 21.81 -13.79 -1.77
N PRO A 16 22.62 -14.55 -0.98
CA PRO A 16 24.06 -14.36 -0.96
C PRO A 16 24.72 -14.50 -2.34
N GLY A 17 24.32 -15.53 -3.10
CA GLY A 17 24.85 -15.77 -4.44
C GLY A 17 24.53 -14.64 -5.43
N ARG A 18 23.28 -14.14 -5.41
CA ARG A 18 22.82 -13.06 -6.27
C ARG A 18 23.49 -11.73 -5.94
N VAL A 19 23.57 -11.37 -4.66
CA VAL A 19 24.21 -10.13 -4.21
C VAL A 19 25.71 -10.12 -4.55
N ARG A 20 26.42 -11.23 -4.30
CA ARG A 20 27.86 -11.33 -4.66
C ARG A 20 28.07 -11.24 -6.17
N ALA A 21 27.20 -11.85 -6.98
CA ALA A 21 27.26 -11.73 -8.43
C ALA A 21 27.01 -10.29 -8.90
N ALA A 22 25.99 -9.61 -8.33
CA ALA A 22 25.71 -8.22 -8.63
C ALA A 22 26.87 -7.29 -8.21
N LYS A 23 27.47 -7.49 -7.02
CA LYS A 23 28.62 -6.70 -6.54
C LYS A 23 29.83 -6.79 -7.50
N LYS A 24 30.06 -7.95 -8.13
CA LYS A 24 31.10 -8.13 -9.17
C LYS A 24 30.82 -7.30 -10.42
N VAL A 25 29.54 -7.20 -10.85
CA VAL A 25 29.17 -6.42 -12.05
C VAL A 25 29.21 -4.92 -11.76
N VAL A 26 28.72 -4.52 -10.58
CA VAL A 26 28.68 -3.11 -10.14
C VAL A 26 30.07 -2.57 -9.81
N GLY A 27 30.99 -3.42 -9.33
CA GLY A 27 32.41 -3.08 -9.05
C GLY A 27 32.62 -2.20 -7.82
N ARG A 28 31.63 -2.06 -6.93
CA ARG A 28 31.72 -1.25 -5.70
C ARG A 28 30.86 -1.83 -4.57
N PRO A 29 31.01 -1.32 -3.33
CA PRO A 29 30.08 -1.59 -2.23
C PRO A 29 28.63 -1.25 -2.58
N LEU A 30 27.69 -1.96 -1.95
CA LEU A 30 26.26 -1.84 -2.22
C LEU A 30 25.49 -1.32 -1.00
N THR A 31 24.51 -0.45 -1.24
CA THR A 31 23.50 -0.08 -0.25
C THR A 31 22.60 -1.26 0.05
N LEU A 32 21.83 -1.23 1.14
CA LEU A 32 20.84 -2.26 1.42
C LEU A 32 19.80 -2.37 0.31
N THR A 33 19.30 -1.22 -0.14
CA THR A 33 18.34 -1.15 -1.25
C THR A 33 18.86 -1.88 -2.49
N GLU A 34 20.10 -1.62 -2.89
CA GLU A 34 20.73 -2.29 -4.05
C GLU A 34 20.84 -3.80 -3.83
N LYS A 35 21.24 -4.24 -2.64
CA LYS A 35 21.30 -5.68 -2.33
C LYS A 35 19.96 -6.38 -2.52
N ILE A 36 18.89 -5.80 -1.99
CA ILE A 36 17.54 -6.38 -2.09
C ILE A 36 17.06 -6.33 -3.54
N LEU A 37 17.18 -5.19 -4.22
CA LEU A 37 16.76 -5.05 -5.62
C LEU A 37 17.49 -6.06 -6.52
N TYR A 38 18.83 -6.17 -6.43
CA TYR A 38 19.61 -7.10 -7.23
C TYR A 38 19.30 -8.58 -6.90
N ALA A 39 18.95 -8.88 -5.64
CA ALA A 39 18.49 -10.23 -5.27
C ALA A 39 17.16 -10.62 -5.94
N HIS A 40 16.35 -9.64 -6.34
CA HIS A 40 15.02 -9.83 -6.93
C HIS A 40 14.95 -9.57 -8.43
N TYR A 41 16.09 -9.31 -9.10
CA TYR A 41 16.09 -9.20 -10.56
C TYR A 41 15.56 -10.48 -11.20
N ARG A 42 14.72 -10.32 -12.23
CA ARG A 42 14.17 -11.45 -13.01
C ARG A 42 15.28 -12.26 -13.66
N ARG A 43 16.29 -11.59 -14.21
CA ARG A 43 17.44 -12.18 -14.89
C ARG A 43 18.75 -11.79 -14.21
N PRO A 44 19.83 -12.57 -14.35
CA PRO A 44 21.13 -12.16 -13.82
C PRO A 44 21.55 -10.77 -14.32
N LEU A 45 22.10 -9.94 -13.44
CA LEU A 45 22.61 -8.62 -13.77
C LEU A 45 23.77 -8.76 -14.78
N LYS A 46 23.71 -8.03 -15.90
CA LYS A 46 24.75 -8.00 -16.93
C LYS A 46 25.54 -6.70 -16.91
N GLU A 47 24.90 -5.61 -16.58
CA GLU A 47 25.45 -4.26 -16.50
C GLU A 47 24.78 -3.48 -15.36
N THR A 48 25.46 -2.45 -14.85
CA THR A 48 24.94 -1.60 -13.78
C THR A 48 23.80 -0.71 -14.33
N PRO A 49 22.57 -0.79 -13.82
CA PRO A 49 21.48 0.05 -14.27
C PRO A 49 21.71 1.50 -13.83
N ARG A 50 21.40 2.46 -14.69
CA ARG A 50 21.43 3.89 -14.37
C ARG A 50 20.24 4.23 -13.49
N ARG A 51 20.48 4.74 -12.27
CA ARG A 51 19.44 5.24 -11.36
C ARG A 51 18.61 6.35 -12.01
N GLY A 52 17.30 6.29 -11.90
CA GLY A 52 16.36 7.22 -12.55
C GLY A 52 16.32 7.12 -14.08
N GLY A 53 16.96 6.10 -14.69
CA GLY A 53 17.08 5.97 -16.14
C GLY A 53 16.66 4.62 -16.71
N THR A 54 17.29 3.54 -16.25
CA THR A 54 17.09 2.18 -16.82
C THR A 54 15.84 1.51 -16.28
N TYR A 55 14.98 0.99 -17.15
CA TYR A 55 13.89 0.10 -16.75
C TYR A 55 14.42 -1.32 -16.50
N VAL A 56 13.95 -1.93 -15.43
CA VAL A 56 14.39 -3.24 -14.95
C VAL A 56 13.20 -4.10 -14.54
N GLU A 57 13.35 -5.42 -14.70
CA GLU A 57 12.32 -6.40 -14.37
C GLU A 57 12.64 -7.08 -13.03
N PHE A 58 11.68 -7.06 -12.11
CA PHE A 58 11.75 -7.70 -10.82
C PHE A 58 10.80 -8.90 -10.71
N SER A 59 11.10 -9.80 -9.77
CA SER A 59 10.24 -10.89 -9.35
C SER A 59 9.88 -10.70 -7.89
N PRO A 60 8.79 -9.99 -7.56
CA PRO A 60 8.30 -9.86 -6.19
C PRO A 60 7.94 -11.22 -5.59
N ASP A 61 8.15 -11.38 -4.29
CA ASP A 61 7.90 -12.63 -3.58
C ASP A 61 6.42 -12.82 -3.23
N ARG A 62 5.63 -11.72 -3.17
CA ARG A 62 4.21 -11.77 -2.85
C ARG A 62 3.43 -10.53 -3.27
N VAL A 63 2.09 -10.66 -3.26
CA VAL A 63 1.13 -9.58 -3.49
C VAL A 63 0.18 -9.46 -2.30
N ALA A 64 -0.11 -8.24 -1.86
CA ALA A 64 -1.16 -7.94 -0.88
C ALA A 64 -2.18 -6.96 -1.47
N MET A 65 -3.48 -7.22 -1.29
CA MET A 65 -4.56 -6.39 -1.83
C MET A 65 -5.56 -6.02 -0.74
N GLN A 66 -6.01 -4.77 -0.71
CA GLN A 66 -7.13 -4.36 0.13
C GLN A 66 -8.46 -4.51 -0.62
N ASP A 67 -9.57 -4.63 0.09
CA ASP A 67 -10.87 -5.04 -0.45
C ASP A 67 -11.47 -4.08 -1.51
N ALA A 68 -11.21 -2.78 -1.42
CA ALA A 68 -11.75 -1.85 -2.40
C ALA A 68 -11.06 -1.97 -3.78
N THR A 69 -9.72 -2.21 -3.82
CA THR A 69 -8.96 -2.36 -5.07
C THR A 69 -8.92 -3.81 -5.55
N ALA A 70 -8.98 -4.79 -4.65
CA ALA A 70 -8.99 -6.21 -4.98
C ALA A 70 -10.19 -6.60 -5.86
N GLN A 71 -11.33 -5.93 -5.74
CA GLN A 71 -12.51 -6.21 -6.57
C GLN A 71 -12.14 -6.17 -8.05
N MET A 72 -11.65 -5.03 -8.51
CA MET A 72 -11.29 -4.83 -9.91
C MET A 72 -10.06 -5.65 -10.31
N ALA A 73 -9.05 -5.74 -9.45
CA ALA A 73 -7.86 -6.54 -9.72
C ALA A 73 -8.20 -8.03 -9.94
N LEU A 74 -9.08 -8.60 -9.12
CA LEU A 74 -9.47 -10.01 -9.23
C LEU A 74 -10.43 -10.26 -10.40
N LEU A 75 -11.31 -9.31 -10.74
CA LEU A 75 -12.11 -9.38 -11.97
C LEU A 75 -11.20 -9.35 -13.23
N GLN A 76 -10.16 -8.51 -13.21
CA GLN A 76 -9.13 -8.52 -14.27
C GLN A 76 -8.35 -9.84 -14.29
N PHE A 77 -7.92 -10.37 -13.14
CA PHE A 77 -7.22 -11.65 -13.07
C PHE A 77 -8.06 -12.81 -13.63
N MET A 78 -9.36 -12.83 -13.34
CA MET A 78 -10.28 -13.81 -13.90
C MET A 78 -10.34 -13.73 -15.43
N SER A 79 -10.30 -12.53 -16.01
CA SER A 79 -10.33 -12.36 -17.49
C SER A 79 -9.08 -12.90 -18.17
N ALA A 80 -7.95 -13.02 -17.46
CA ALA A 80 -6.73 -13.64 -17.97
C ALA A 80 -6.83 -15.18 -18.09
N GLY A 81 -7.86 -15.81 -17.48
CA GLY A 81 -8.12 -17.25 -17.57
C GLY A 81 -7.11 -18.14 -16.85
N ILE A 82 -6.31 -17.59 -15.93
CA ILE A 82 -5.28 -18.30 -15.17
C ILE A 82 -5.91 -19.02 -13.97
N PRO A 83 -5.65 -20.34 -13.76
CA PRO A 83 -6.32 -21.10 -12.71
C PRO A 83 -5.89 -20.71 -11.29
N GLN A 84 -4.62 -20.41 -11.08
CA GLN A 84 -4.04 -20.07 -9.76
C GLN A 84 -2.99 -18.96 -9.89
N VAL A 85 -2.82 -18.19 -8.82
CA VAL A 85 -1.78 -17.16 -8.73
C VAL A 85 -0.38 -17.79 -8.73
N ALA A 86 0.56 -17.12 -9.40
CA ALA A 86 1.94 -17.57 -9.50
C ALA A 86 2.79 -17.24 -8.27
N VAL A 87 2.36 -16.29 -7.45
CA VAL A 87 3.03 -15.88 -6.21
C VAL A 87 2.04 -15.86 -5.06
N PRO A 88 2.47 -16.10 -3.81
CA PRO A 88 1.62 -15.95 -2.63
C PRO A 88 0.92 -14.60 -2.61
N SER A 89 -0.40 -14.62 -2.58
CA SER A 89 -1.25 -13.42 -2.63
C SER A 89 -2.29 -13.44 -1.52
N THR A 90 -2.66 -12.26 -1.03
CA THR A 90 -3.67 -12.11 0.03
C THR A 90 -4.61 -10.95 -0.25
N VAL A 91 -5.88 -11.10 0.18
CA VAL A 91 -6.90 -10.06 0.21
C VAL A 91 -7.24 -9.73 1.66
N HIS A 92 -7.36 -8.45 1.98
CA HIS A 92 -7.64 -7.93 3.32
C HIS A 92 -8.86 -7.00 3.28
N CYS A 93 -9.84 -7.23 4.16
CA CYS A 93 -11.10 -6.47 4.16
C CYS A 93 -11.08 -5.40 5.25
N ASP A 94 -10.51 -4.23 4.93
CA ASP A 94 -10.29 -3.13 5.86
C ASP A 94 -10.70 -1.74 5.33
N HIS A 95 -11.07 -1.60 4.06
CA HIS A 95 -11.41 -0.31 3.45
C HIS A 95 -12.91 -0.03 3.34
N LEU A 96 -13.77 -1.05 3.38
CA LEU A 96 -15.22 -0.91 3.23
C LEU A 96 -15.98 -0.83 4.56
N ILE A 97 -15.28 -0.63 5.68
CA ILE A 97 -15.88 -0.46 7.01
C ILE A 97 -15.94 1.04 7.33
N ARG A 98 -17.16 1.57 7.44
CA ARG A 98 -17.41 2.98 7.75
C ARG A 98 -17.55 3.17 9.25
N ALA A 99 -16.75 4.07 9.82
CA ALA A 99 -16.81 4.47 11.21
C ALA A 99 -17.97 5.46 11.45
N GLU A 100 -18.77 5.23 12.50
CA GLU A 100 -19.88 6.10 12.87
C GLU A 100 -20.24 5.98 14.35
N VAL A 101 -20.44 4.76 14.86
CA VAL A 101 -20.96 4.51 16.21
C VAL A 101 -19.90 3.87 17.11
N GLY A 102 -19.08 2.98 16.54
CA GLY A 102 -18.07 2.21 17.25
C GLY A 102 -17.88 0.82 16.66
N SER A 103 -16.89 0.08 17.17
CA SER A 103 -16.35 -1.14 16.52
C SER A 103 -17.39 -2.21 16.19
N GLY A 104 -18.25 -2.60 17.11
CA GLY A 104 -19.23 -3.69 16.92
C GLY A 104 -20.33 -3.34 15.92
N PRO A 105 -21.11 -2.26 16.14
CA PRO A 105 -22.16 -1.83 15.25
C PRO A 105 -21.66 -1.54 13.82
N ASP A 106 -20.52 -0.85 13.68
CA ASP A 106 -19.96 -0.47 12.38
C ASP A 106 -19.48 -1.68 11.58
N LEU A 107 -18.85 -2.66 12.24
CA LEU A 107 -18.46 -3.91 11.62
C LEU A 107 -19.68 -4.74 11.17
N SER A 108 -20.71 -4.84 12.00
CA SER A 108 -21.93 -5.57 11.66
C SER A 108 -22.66 -4.95 10.47
N ARG A 109 -22.72 -3.61 10.43
CA ARG A 109 -23.28 -2.86 9.30
C ARG A 109 -22.47 -3.13 8.02
N ALA A 110 -21.13 -3.03 8.08
CA ALA A 110 -20.27 -3.26 6.93
C ALA A 110 -20.41 -4.69 6.38
N GLN A 111 -20.50 -5.70 7.25
CA GLN A 111 -20.72 -7.10 6.86
C GLN A 111 -22.05 -7.30 6.14
N SER A 112 -23.10 -6.58 6.53
CA SER A 112 -24.41 -6.63 5.88
C SER A 112 -24.41 -5.88 4.55
N GLU A 113 -24.00 -4.60 4.55
CA GLU A 113 -24.02 -3.73 3.37
C GLU A 113 -23.08 -4.19 2.25
N ASN A 114 -21.93 -4.80 2.61
CA ASN A 114 -20.93 -5.26 1.65
C ASN A 114 -20.88 -6.78 1.50
N LYS A 115 -21.93 -7.48 1.92
CA LYS A 115 -21.98 -8.95 1.88
C LYS A 115 -21.66 -9.52 0.50
N GLU A 116 -22.21 -8.96 -0.56
CA GLU A 116 -21.97 -9.37 -1.95
C GLU A 116 -20.50 -9.27 -2.33
N VAL A 117 -19.85 -8.15 -1.99
CA VAL A 117 -18.43 -7.92 -2.27
C VAL A 117 -17.56 -8.88 -1.47
N TYR A 118 -17.85 -9.06 -0.18
CA TYR A 118 -17.08 -9.99 0.65
C TYR A 118 -17.25 -11.45 0.21
N ASP A 119 -18.44 -11.84 -0.22
CA ASP A 119 -18.71 -13.17 -0.79
C ASP A 119 -17.97 -13.38 -2.12
N PHE A 120 -17.93 -12.36 -2.98
CA PHE A 120 -17.13 -12.37 -4.20
C PHE A 120 -15.64 -12.56 -3.87
N LEU A 121 -15.07 -11.68 -3.03
CA LEU A 121 -13.66 -11.70 -2.66
C LEU A 121 -13.27 -13.03 -2.01
N ALA A 122 -14.08 -13.56 -1.12
CA ALA A 122 -13.84 -14.87 -0.49
C ALA A 122 -13.86 -16.01 -1.52
N SER A 123 -14.86 -16.03 -2.42
CA SER A 123 -15.01 -17.10 -3.40
C SER A 123 -13.92 -17.08 -4.48
N VAL A 124 -13.55 -15.90 -4.99
CA VAL A 124 -12.48 -15.77 -5.98
C VAL A 124 -11.12 -16.06 -5.35
N SER A 125 -10.89 -15.66 -4.12
CA SER A 125 -9.67 -15.99 -3.37
C SER A 125 -9.51 -17.50 -3.19
N ALA A 126 -10.56 -18.17 -2.72
CA ALA A 126 -10.56 -19.63 -2.55
C ALA A 126 -10.33 -20.36 -3.88
N ARG A 127 -10.91 -19.87 -5.00
CA ARG A 127 -10.76 -20.47 -6.33
C ARG A 127 -9.33 -20.39 -6.85
N HIS A 128 -8.68 -19.25 -6.66
CA HIS A 128 -7.40 -18.95 -7.33
C HIS A 128 -6.15 -19.09 -6.44
N GLY A 129 -6.29 -19.68 -5.24
CA GLY A 129 -5.15 -19.94 -4.37
C GLY A 129 -4.69 -18.73 -3.55
N ILE A 130 -5.60 -17.79 -3.26
CA ILE A 130 -5.35 -16.53 -2.56
C ILE A 130 -5.81 -16.66 -1.10
N GLY A 131 -5.00 -16.19 -0.13
CA GLY A 131 -5.40 -16.09 1.27
C GLY A 131 -6.40 -14.94 1.47
N PHE A 132 -7.38 -15.12 2.35
CA PHE A 132 -8.45 -14.14 2.57
C PHE A 132 -8.54 -13.76 4.05
N TRP A 133 -8.45 -12.47 4.35
CA TRP A 133 -8.65 -11.89 5.67
C TRP A 133 -10.01 -11.21 5.74
N LYS A 134 -10.88 -11.72 6.61
CA LYS A 134 -12.26 -11.24 6.79
C LYS A 134 -12.32 -9.81 7.34
N PRO A 135 -13.46 -9.09 7.14
CA PRO A 135 -13.72 -7.81 7.80
C PRO A 135 -13.55 -7.92 9.32
N GLY A 136 -12.86 -6.95 9.92
CA GLY A 136 -12.54 -6.92 11.36
C GLY A 136 -11.22 -7.61 11.73
N SER A 137 -10.53 -8.27 10.80
CA SER A 137 -9.23 -8.91 11.07
C SER A 137 -8.11 -7.91 11.35
N GLY A 138 -8.21 -6.71 10.79
CA GLY A 138 -7.21 -5.65 10.94
C GLY A 138 -6.93 -4.91 9.65
N ILE A 139 -6.19 -3.82 9.79
CA ILE A 139 -5.71 -3.00 8.69
C ILE A 139 -4.62 -3.76 7.94
N ILE A 140 -4.72 -3.82 6.61
CA ILE A 140 -3.83 -4.62 5.74
C ILE A 140 -2.35 -4.53 6.13
N HIS A 141 -1.83 -3.33 6.37
CA HIS A 141 -0.39 -3.14 6.61
C HIS A 141 0.06 -3.66 7.97
N GLN A 142 -0.79 -3.60 8.99
CA GLN A 142 -0.53 -4.22 10.29
C GLN A 142 -0.58 -5.74 10.20
N VAL A 143 -1.60 -6.29 9.53
CA VAL A 143 -1.71 -7.73 9.29
C VAL A 143 -0.51 -8.25 8.49
N VAL A 144 -0.05 -7.50 7.48
CA VAL A 144 1.16 -7.85 6.70
C VAL A 144 2.40 -7.81 7.57
N LEU A 145 2.58 -6.79 8.39
CA LEU A 145 3.73 -6.65 9.29
C LEU A 145 3.80 -7.80 10.29
N GLU A 146 2.67 -8.18 10.88
CA GLU A 146 2.54 -9.25 11.88
C GLU A 146 2.75 -10.64 11.31
N ASN A 147 2.37 -10.88 10.03
CA ASN A 147 2.26 -12.24 9.51
C ASN A 147 3.17 -12.54 8.31
N TYR A 148 3.56 -11.56 7.50
CA TYR A 148 4.15 -11.82 6.19
C TYR A 148 5.47 -11.09 5.91
N ALA A 149 5.67 -9.89 6.45
CA ALA A 149 6.88 -9.13 6.20
C ALA A 149 8.11 -9.81 6.83
N PHE A 150 9.22 -9.82 6.11
CA PHE A 150 10.50 -10.37 6.56
C PHE A 150 11.66 -9.60 5.94
N PRO A 151 12.83 -9.52 6.61
CA PRO A 151 13.98 -8.77 6.12
C PRO A 151 14.48 -9.26 4.75
N GLY A 152 14.79 -8.33 3.86
CA GLY A 152 15.34 -8.65 2.54
C GLY A 152 14.36 -9.22 1.52
N GLY A 153 13.07 -9.35 1.84
CA GLY A 153 12.03 -9.73 0.90
C GLY A 153 11.61 -8.58 -0.01
N MET A 154 10.83 -8.89 -1.05
CA MET A 154 10.23 -7.92 -1.96
C MET A 154 8.75 -8.19 -2.15
N MET A 155 7.89 -7.19 -1.93
CA MET A 155 6.46 -7.31 -2.18
C MET A 155 5.89 -6.11 -2.91
N ILE A 156 4.76 -6.33 -3.59
CA ILE A 156 3.91 -5.24 -4.08
C ILE A 156 2.53 -5.33 -3.44
N GLY A 157 1.86 -4.19 -3.32
CA GLY A 157 0.51 -4.15 -2.76
C GLY A 157 -0.35 -3.08 -3.41
N THR A 158 -1.65 -3.32 -3.49
CA THR A 158 -2.60 -2.40 -4.12
C THR A 158 -3.01 -1.24 -3.22
N ASP A 159 -2.17 -0.91 -2.26
CA ASP A 159 -2.32 0.26 -1.39
C ASP A 159 -1.01 1.06 -1.33
N SER A 160 -1.11 2.39 -1.28
CA SER A 160 0.04 3.30 -1.28
C SER A 160 0.90 3.18 -0.02
N HIS A 161 0.36 2.66 1.10
CA HIS A 161 1.09 2.48 2.36
C HIS A 161 1.69 1.08 2.53
N THR A 162 1.73 0.27 1.47
CA THR A 162 2.50 -0.98 1.41
C THR A 162 3.95 -0.83 1.94
N PRO A 163 4.64 0.32 1.75
CA PRO A 163 5.96 0.59 2.33
C PRO A 163 6.09 0.37 3.85
N ASN A 164 5.00 0.29 4.60
CA ASN A 164 4.98 -0.06 6.03
C ASN A 164 5.85 -1.29 6.36
N ALA A 165 5.88 -2.30 5.49
CA ALA A 165 6.68 -3.52 5.67
C ALA A 165 8.20 -3.27 5.60
N GLY A 166 8.63 -2.09 5.14
CA GLY A 166 10.04 -1.64 5.20
C GLY A 166 10.57 -1.51 6.62
N GLY A 167 9.67 -1.37 7.61
CA GLY A 167 9.99 -1.44 9.04
C GLY A 167 10.56 -2.78 9.50
N LEU A 168 10.34 -3.85 8.74
CA LEU A 168 11.01 -5.16 8.88
C LEU A 168 12.04 -5.41 7.76
N GLY A 169 12.60 -4.38 7.14
CA GLY A 169 13.67 -4.51 6.14
C GLY A 169 13.23 -5.13 4.81
N MET A 170 11.96 -5.02 4.44
CA MET A 170 11.40 -5.51 3.19
C MET A 170 11.26 -4.37 2.17
N ILE A 171 11.63 -4.57 0.91
CA ILE A 171 11.26 -3.66 -0.18
C ILE A 171 9.79 -3.91 -0.53
N ALA A 172 8.92 -3.06 -0.01
CA ALA A 172 7.49 -3.19 -0.17
C ALA A 172 6.92 -1.94 -0.88
N ILE A 173 6.22 -2.12 -2.00
CA ILE A 173 5.91 -1.03 -2.91
C ILE A 173 4.42 -0.98 -3.22
N GLY A 174 3.82 0.21 -3.09
CA GLY A 174 2.46 0.48 -3.51
C GLY A 174 2.35 0.57 -5.03
N VAL A 175 1.40 -0.19 -5.59
CA VAL A 175 1.17 -0.30 -7.05
C VAL A 175 -0.31 -0.20 -7.39
N GLY A 176 -0.63 -0.08 -8.67
CA GLY A 176 -2.00 -0.22 -9.18
C GLY A 176 -2.46 -1.68 -9.24
N GLY A 177 -3.79 -1.89 -9.32
CA GLY A 177 -4.36 -3.22 -9.44
C GLY A 177 -3.82 -4.01 -10.63
N ALA A 178 -3.55 -3.36 -11.76
CA ALA A 178 -2.99 -3.99 -12.95
C ALA A 178 -1.57 -4.54 -12.73
N ASP A 179 -0.72 -3.86 -11.95
CA ASP A 179 0.61 -4.37 -11.57
C ASP A 179 0.50 -5.64 -10.71
N ALA A 180 -0.44 -5.61 -9.74
CA ALA A 180 -0.71 -6.76 -8.89
C ALA A 180 -1.17 -7.97 -9.71
N VAL A 181 -2.06 -7.76 -10.68
CA VAL A 181 -2.56 -8.81 -11.57
C VAL A 181 -1.43 -9.43 -12.40
N ASP A 182 -0.54 -8.62 -12.96
CA ASP A 182 0.60 -9.11 -13.74
C ASP A 182 1.50 -10.03 -12.92
N VAL A 183 1.85 -9.62 -11.69
CA VAL A 183 2.68 -10.43 -10.79
C VAL A 183 1.94 -11.69 -10.35
N MET A 184 0.64 -11.60 -10.03
CA MET A 184 -0.19 -12.77 -9.75
C MET A 184 -0.24 -13.73 -10.95
N ALA A 185 -0.18 -13.21 -12.17
CA ALA A 185 -0.11 -13.99 -13.40
C ALA A 185 1.29 -14.54 -13.75
N GLY A 186 2.31 -14.28 -12.90
CA GLY A 186 3.68 -14.75 -13.10
C GLY A 186 4.54 -13.88 -14.02
N MET A 187 4.05 -12.70 -14.40
CA MET A 187 4.83 -11.75 -15.17
C MET A 187 5.83 -11.00 -14.27
N PRO A 188 6.95 -10.53 -14.82
CA PRO A 188 7.84 -9.66 -14.07
C PRO A 188 7.17 -8.32 -13.80
N TRP A 189 7.55 -7.71 -12.67
CA TRP A 189 7.18 -6.34 -12.39
C TRP A 189 8.27 -5.39 -12.89
N GLU A 190 7.90 -4.44 -13.73
CA GLU A 190 8.82 -3.48 -14.34
C GLU A 190 8.87 -2.17 -13.54
N LEU A 191 10.06 -1.69 -13.25
CA LEU A 191 10.31 -0.43 -12.57
C LEU A 191 11.51 0.28 -13.19
N LYS A 192 11.44 1.61 -13.33
CA LYS A 192 12.63 2.41 -13.56
C LYS A 192 13.52 2.33 -12.33
N PHE A 193 14.79 1.89 -12.49
CA PHE A 193 15.71 1.67 -11.35
C PHE A 193 15.80 2.94 -10.51
N PRO A 194 15.40 2.91 -9.22
CA PRO A 194 15.17 4.11 -8.44
C PRO A 194 16.48 4.81 -8.06
N LYS A 195 16.41 6.13 -7.81
CA LYS A 195 17.40 6.83 -7.00
C LYS A 195 17.34 6.34 -5.55
N ILE A 196 18.34 6.62 -4.76
CA ILE A 196 18.38 6.22 -3.35
C ILE A 196 18.69 7.46 -2.50
N ILE A 197 17.73 7.85 -1.66
CA ILE A 197 17.91 8.91 -0.66
C ILE A 197 18.32 8.24 0.64
N GLY A 198 19.48 8.58 1.17
CA GLY A 198 19.91 8.14 2.49
C GLY A 198 19.41 9.08 3.57
N VAL A 199 18.76 8.55 4.62
CA VAL A 199 18.40 9.31 5.82
C VAL A 199 19.24 8.79 6.97
N ARG A 200 20.22 9.61 7.39
CA ARG A 200 21.11 9.30 8.52
C ARG A 200 20.43 9.67 9.83
N LEU A 201 20.23 8.67 10.68
CA LEU A 201 19.69 8.84 12.04
C LEU A 201 20.83 8.73 13.05
N THR A 202 20.96 9.74 13.91
CA THR A 202 21.93 9.78 15.02
C THR A 202 21.22 9.97 16.33
N GLY A 203 21.88 9.62 17.45
CA GLY A 203 21.31 9.76 18.78
C GLY A 203 20.11 8.82 19.06
N THR A 204 19.28 9.20 20.04
CA THR A 204 18.13 8.41 20.50
C THR A 204 16.90 9.28 20.74
N LEU A 205 15.70 8.73 20.46
CA LEU A 205 14.43 9.38 20.80
C LEU A 205 14.28 9.52 22.33
N ASN A 206 13.72 10.62 22.76
CA ASN A 206 13.51 10.88 24.20
C ASN A 206 12.24 11.71 24.47
N GLY A 207 11.77 11.67 25.70
CA GLY A 207 10.64 12.48 26.15
C GLY A 207 9.36 12.22 25.37
N TRP A 208 8.79 13.30 24.82
CA TRP A 208 7.57 13.27 24.04
C TRP A 208 7.80 12.90 22.56
N SER A 209 9.05 12.83 22.10
CA SER A 209 9.35 12.51 20.70
C SER A 209 9.20 11.02 20.43
N SER A 210 8.79 10.70 19.20
CA SER A 210 8.52 9.35 18.73
C SER A 210 8.98 9.11 17.31
N ALA A 211 8.87 7.90 16.82
CA ALA A 211 9.16 7.54 15.45
C ALA A 211 8.34 8.36 14.43
N LYS A 212 7.11 8.76 14.79
CA LYS A 212 6.26 9.59 13.97
C LYS A 212 6.92 10.93 13.66
N ASP A 213 7.56 11.56 14.63
CA ASP A 213 8.17 12.87 14.48
C ASP A 213 9.35 12.86 13.51
N VAL A 214 10.06 11.71 13.39
CA VAL A 214 11.12 11.51 12.39
C VAL A 214 10.58 11.72 10.98
N ILE A 215 9.49 11.02 10.64
CA ILE A 215 8.94 11.10 9.28
C ILE A 215 8.18 12.40 9.03
N LEU A 216 7.58 13.03 10.05
CA LEU A 216 6.99 14.35 9.94
C LEU A 216 8.04 15.41 9.61
N LYS A 217 9.22 15.35 10.26
CA LYS A 217 10.38 16.20 9.93
C LYS A 217 10.90 15.92 8.52
N VAL A 218 11.07 14.66 8.13
CA VAL A 218 11.51 14.28 6.78
C VAL A 218 10.52 14.77 5.72
N ALA A 219 9.20 14.70 6.00
CA ALA A 219 8.17 15.23 5.10
C ALA A 219 8.31 16.75 4.93
N GLY A 220 8.59 17.49 5.99
CA GLY A 220 8.86 18.92 5.92
C GLY A 220 10.11 19.26 5.09
N ILE A 221 11.14 18.40 5.08
CA ILE A 221 12.37 18.60 4.31
C ILE A 221 12.19 18.25 2.83
N LEU A 222 11.60 17.08 2.52
CA LEU A 222 11.46 16.57 1.15
C LEU A 222 10.25 17.15 0.41
N SER A 223 9.27 17.67 1.13
CA SER A 223 7.92 17.96 0.62
C SER A 223 7.23 16.72 0.04
N VAL A 224 6.01 16.88 -0.47
CA VAL A 224 5.20 15.78 -1.08
C VAL A 224 5.80 15.22 -2.39
N LYS A 225 6.85 15.82 -2.95
CA LYS A 225 7.43 15.46 -4.26
C LYS A 225 8.91 15.04 -4.19
N GLY A 226 9.64 15.37 -3.14
CA GLY A 226 11.10 15.22 -3.08
C GLY A 226 11.61 13.78 -3.18
N GLY A 227 10.78 12.80 -2.77
CA GLY A 227 11.08 11.37 -2.89
C GLY A 227 10.69 10.73 -4.22
N THR A 228 10.15 11.50 -5.19
CA THR A 228 9.63 10.93 -6.44
C THR A 228 10.71 10.19 -7.22
N GLY A 229 10.45 8.91 -7.54
CA GLY A 229 11.38 8.05 -8.26
C GLY A 229 12.59 7.58 -7.44
N ALA A 230 12.56 7.78 -6.12
CA ALA A 230 13.58 7.33 -5.19
C ALA A 230 13.04 6.28 -4.21
N ILE A 231 13.97 5.52 -3.61
CA ILE A 231 13.75 4.73 -2.40
C ILE A 231 14.49 5.43 -1.26
N ILE A 232 13.85 5.55 -0.10
CA ILE A 232 14.46 6.09 1.10
C ILE A 232 15.07 4.94 1.90
N GLU A 233 16.38 4.98 2.10
CA GLU A 233 17.12 4.04 2.95
C GLU A 233 17.56 4.74 4.22
N TYR A 234 17.08 4.25 5.36
CA TYR A 234 17.49 4.76 6.66
C TYR A 234 18.75 4.07 7.14
N PHE A 235 19.69 4.81 7.70
CA PHE A 235 20.97 4.29 8.20
C PHE A 235 21.49 5.11 9.39
N GLY A 236 22.59 4.69 9.99
CA GLY A 236 23.19 5.30 11.17
C GLY A 236 22.79 4.60 12.46
N GLU A 237 23.52 4.93 13.56
CA GLU A 237 23.34 4.29 14.87
C GLU A 237 21.97 4.54 15.49
N GLY A 238 21.34 5.69 15.20
CA GLY A 238 20.01 6.03 15.66
C GLY A 238 18.94 5.03 15.23
N THR A 239 19.15 4.30 14.10
CA THR A 239 18.19 3.28 13.65
C THR A 239 17.97 2.16 14.68
N GLN A 240 18.98 1.85 15.49
CA GLN A 240 18.93 0.80 16.51
C GLN A 240 18.10 1.20 17.75
N SER A 241 17.86 2.49 17.96
CA SER A 241 17.05 3.00 19.07
C SER A 241 15.53 2.93 18.78
N ILE A 242 15.14 2.77 17.51
CA ILE A 242 13.73 2.76 17.07
C ILE A 242 13.21 1.31 17.01
N SER A 243 12.01 1.07 17.54
CA SER A 243 11.32 -0.21 17.49
C SER A 243 11.00 -0.67 16.06
N ALA A 244 10.68 -1.93 15.85
CA ALA A 244 10.25 -2.43 14.54
C ALA A 244 8.95 -1.76 14.08
N THR A 245 8.00 -1.52 14.98
CA THR A 245 6.74 -0.80 14.72
C THR A 245 6.97 0.67 14.44
N GLY A 246 7.88 1.33 15.15
CA GLY A 246 8.30 2.70 14.87
C GLY A 246 8.98 2.86 13.50
N LYS A 247 9.83 1.91 13.11
CA LYS A 247 10.39 1.86 11.74
C LYS A 247 9.29 1.68 10.69
N ALA A 248 8.27 0.87 10.98
CA ALA A 248 7.12 0.68 10.10
C ALA A 248 6.31 1.98 9.95
N THR A 249 6.10 2.74 11.04
CA THR A 249 5.51 4.09 11.00
C THR A 249 6.26 5.03 10.06
N ILE A 250 7.58 5.07 10.18
CA ILE A 250 8.45 5.92 9.33
C ILE A 250 8.33 5.50 7.87
N CYS A 251 8.44 4.21 7.56
CA CYS A 251 8.33 3.70 6.19
C CYS A 251 6.93 3.92 5.59
N ASN A 252 5.88 3.78 6.40
CA ASN A 252 4.49 3.99 6.00
C ASN A 252 4.30 5.38 5.39
N MET A 253 4.73 6.43 6.08
CA MET A 253 4.59 7.81 5.61
C MET A 253 5.63 8.21 4.55
N GLY A 254 6.57 7.38 4.19
CA GLY A 254 7.43 7.58 3.02
C GLY A 254 6.62 7.73 1.72
N ALA A 255 5.41 7.17 1.66
CA ALA A 255 4.47 7.39 0.57
C ALA A 255 4.06 8.86 0.42
N GLU A 256 4.02 9.63 1.50
CA GLU A 256 3.58 11.03 1.51
C GLU A 256 4.61 12.01 0.98
N VAL A 257 5.86 11.60 0.86
CA VAL A 257 6.92 12.37 0.20
C VAL A 257 7.14 11.94 -1.26
N GLY A 258 6.26 11.10 -1.80
CA GLY A 258 6.33 10.61 -3.18
C GLY A 258 7.36 9.49 -3.39
N ALA A 259 7.97 8.95 -2.34
CA ALA A 259 8.95 7.88 -2.45
C ALA A 259 8.32 6.58 -3.00
N THR A 260 9.11 5.83 -3.79
CA THR A 260 8.72 4.51 -4.29
C THR A 260 8.49 3.54 -3.13
N THR A 261 9.37 3.56 -2.14
CA THR A 261 9.27 2.88 -0.84
C THR A 261 10.32 3.42 0.11
N SER A 262 10.31 2.88 1.34
CA SER A 262 11.32 3.15 2.37
C SER A 262 11.77 1.84 3.01
N VAL A 263 12.99 1.78 3.54
CA VAL A 263 13.55 0.55 4.11
C VAL A 263 14.55 0.85 5.23
N PHE A 264 14.55 -0.01 6.25
CA PHE A 264 15.53 -0.05 7.34
C PHE A 264 16.41 -1.30 7.26
N PRO A 265 17.68 -1.23 7.69
CA PRO A 265 18.56 -2.39 7.79
C PRO A 265 18.11 -3.32 8.90
N TYR A 266 18.30 -4.63 8.70
CA TYR A 266 17.99 -5.66 9.69
C TYR A 266 18.79 -5.49 10.98
N ASP A 267 18.09 -5.56 12.12
CA ASP A 267 18.67 -5.44 13.46
C ASP A 267 18.00 -6.35 14.50
N SER A 268 18.48 -6.24 15.76
CA SER A 268 17.98 -7.05 16.89
C SER A 268 16.52 -6.76 17.25
N ARG A 269 16.03 -5.51 17.06
CA ARG A 269 14.62 -5.16 17.34
C ARG A 269 13.68 -5.81 16.35
N MET A 270 14.06 -5.88 15.07
CA MET A 270 13.32 -6.65 14.06
C MET A 270 13.30 -8.14 14.38
N ALA A 271 14.43 -8.72 14.82
CA ALA A 271 14.50 -10.10 15.28
C ALA A 271 13.56 -10.36 16.49
N THR A 272 13.52 -9.44 17.44
CA THR A 272 12.67 -9.51 18.64
C THR A 272 11.19 -9.44 18.24
N TYR A 273 10.80 -8.53 17.35
CA TYR A 273 9.43 -8.44 16.83
C TYR A 273 9.00 -9.72 16.08
N LEU A 274 9.87 -10.27 15.24
CA LEU A 274 9.61 -11.53 14.55
C LEU A 274 9.37 -12.68 15.53
N LYS A 275 10.17 -12.76 16.62
CA LYS A 275 9.98 -13.76 17.69
C LYS A 275 8.66 -13.54 18.43
N ALA A 276 8.36 -12.30 18.80
CA ALA A 276 7.12 -11.94 19.51
C ALA A 276 5.85 -12.24 18.69
N THR A 277 5.92 -12.14 17.36
CA THR A 277 4.82 -12.48 16.43
C THR A 277 4.86 -13.93 15.94
N GLY A 278 5.53 -14.85 16.69
CA GLY A 278 5.55 -16.29 16.40
C GLY A 278 6.40 -16.72 15.20
N ARG A 279 7.29 -15.83 14.71
CA ARG A 279 8.15 -16.07 13.54
C ARG A 279 9.62 -16.25 13.91
N THR A 280 9.88 -16.98 15.00
CA THR A 280 11.25 -17.27 15.52
C THR A 280 12.15 -17.92 14.46
N GLN A 281 11.60 -18.80 13.64
CA GLN A 281 12.34 -19.46 12.56
C GLN A 281 12.78 -18.45 11.49
N VAL A 282 11.93 -17.48 11.15
CA VAL A 282 12.28 -16.41 10.21
C VAL A 282 13.41 -15.54 10.77
N ALA A 283 13.36 -15.19 12.06
CA ALA A 283 14.44 -14.45 12.71
C ALA A 283 15.78 -15.22 12.64
N ALA A 284 15.77 -16.52 12.95
CA ALA A 284 16.98 -17.34 12.89
C ALA A 284 17.56 -17.44 11.46
N LEU A 285 16.70 -17.55 10.45
CA LEU A 285 17.12 -17.54 9.05
C LEU A 285 17.70 -16.18 8.63
N ALA A 286 17.11 -15.06 9.08
CA ALA A 286 17.61 -13.72 8.82
C ALA A 286 18.97 -13.49 9.49
N ASP A 287 19.16 -13.94 10.73
CA ASP A 287 20.46 -13.90 11.42
C ASP A 287 21.56 -14.60 10.61
N GLY A 288 21.24 -15.73 9.94
CA GLY A 288 22.19 -16.48 9.10
C GLY A 288 22.64 -15.76 7.83
N VAL A 289 21.94 -14.71 7.41
CA VAL A 289 22.28 -13.93 6.19
C VAL A 289 22.34 -12.41 6.48
N ALA A 290 22.54 -12.02 7.71
CA ALA A 290 22.44 -10.62 8.19
C ALA A 290 23.36 -9.64 7.43
N GLU A 291 24.52 -10.09 6.96
CA GLU A 291 25.44 -9.25 6.14
C GLU A 291 24.81 -8.79 4.81
N PHE A 292 23.85 -9.58 4.27
CA PHE A 292 23.13 -9.25 3.02
C PHE A 292 21.87 -8.41 3.28
N LEU A 293 21.48 -8.25 4.54
CA LEU A 293 20.32 -7.50 5.00
C LEU A 293 20.70 -6.12 5.60
N ARG A 294 21.91 -5.68 5.34
CA ARG A 294 22.49 -4.38 5.78
C ARG A 294 23.30 -3.79 4.63
N PRO A 295 23.52 -2.46 4.61
CA PRO A 295 24.49 -1.87 3.66
C PRO A 295 25.88 -2.43 3.90
N ASP A 296 26.75 -2.35 2.89
CA ASP A 296 28.18 -2.69 3.08
C ASP A 296 28.82 -1.66 4.03
N PRO A 297 29.83 -2.03 4.84
CA PRO A 297 30.45 -1.13 5.82
C PRO A 297 31.01 0.16 5.20
N GLU A 298 31.53 0.08 3.97
CA GLU A 298 32.07 1.22 3.24
C GLU A 298 31.00 2.26 2.88
N VAL A 299 29.74 1.82 2.69
CA VAL A 299 28.60 2.73 2.47
C VAL A 299 28.33 3.58 3.70
N LEU A 300 28.49 3.00 4.89
CA LEU A 300 28.29 3.72 6.16
C LEU A 300 29.44 4.69 6.46
N SER A 301 30.66 4.38 5.99
CA SER A 301 31.85 5.20 6.22
C SER A 301 31.91 6.42 5.30
N SER A 302 31.36 6.34 4.08
CA SER A 302 31.39 7.39 3.07
C SER A 302 30.08 7.47 2.30
N PRO A 303 28.95 7.75 3.00
CA PRO A 303 27.60 7.61 2.43
C PRO A 303 27.37 8.52 1.21
N GLU A 304 28.02 9.66 1.13
CA GLU A 304 27.93 10.62 0.03
C GLU A 304 28.35 10.03 -1.34
N GLN A 305 29.12 8.94 -1.35
CA GLN A 305 29.53 8.26 -2.58
C GLN A 305 28.47 7.29 -3.11
N TYR A 306 27.48 6.91 -2.27
CA TYR A 306 26.56 5.81 -2.57
C TYR A 306 25.10 6.23 -2.63
N TYR A 307 24.70 7.31 -1.95
CA TYR A 307 23.34 7.86 -1.99
C TYR A 307 23.27 9.06 -2.95
N ASP A 308 22.14 9.21 -3.64
CA ASP A 308 21.90 10.35 -4.55
C ASP A 308 21.63 11.66 -3.77
N GLN A 309 21.17 11.54 -2.52
CA GLN A 309 20.92 12.61 -1.57
C GLN A 309 21.05 12.07 -0.15
N ILE A 310 21.52 12.89 0.79
CA ILE A 310 21.56 12.55 2.22
C ILE A 310 20.76 13.59 3.01
N ILE A 311 20.00 13.10 3.98
CA ILE A 311 19.29 13.90 4.99
C ILE A 311 19.77 13.41 6.35
N GLU A 312 20.10 14.35 7.24
CA GLU A 312 20.50 14.03 8.62
C GLU A 312 19.41 14.42 9.62
N VAL A 313 19.11 13.51 10.55
CA VAL A 313 18.18 13.74 11.64
C VAL A 313 18.83 13.28 12.94
N ASN A 314 19.10 14.23 13.83
CA ASN A 314 19.50 13.94 15.21
C ASN A 314 18.26 13.68 16.05
N LEU A 315 18.10 12.43 16.50
CA LEU A 315 16.93 11.98 17.28
C LEU A 315 16.91 12.60 18.69
N THR A 316 18.07 12.92 19.24
CA THR A 316 18.18 13.51 20.59
C THR A 316 17.65 14.95 20.61
N GLU A 317 17.80 15.67 19.49
CA GLU A 317 17.35 17.05 19.33
C GLU A 317 15.96 17.18 18.68
N LEU A 318 15.35 16.03 18.35
CA LEU A 318 14.05 16.03 17.67
C LEU A 318 12.94 16.39 18.65
N GLU A 319 12.25 17.47 18.39
CA GLU A 319 11.01 17.83 19.08
C GLU A 319 9.80 17.11 18.47
N PRO A 320 8.72 16.91 19.23
CA PRO A 320 7.45 16.49 18.66
C PRO A 320 7.00 17.44 17.53
N MET A 321 6.45 16.86 16.46
CA MET A 321 6.04 17.59 15.26
C MET A 321 4.53 17.53 15.06
N VAL A 322 3.97 18.60 14.49
CA VAL A 322 2.60 18.66 14.00
C VAL A 322 2.61 19.14 12.56
N ASN A 323 2.10 18.33 11.62
CA ASN A 323 2.08 18.69 10.21
C ASN A 323 0.65 19.04 9.75
N GLY A 324 0.53 20.07 8.93
CA GLY A 324 -0.75 20.52 8.38
C GLY A 324 -1.04 22.01 8.59
N PRO A 325 -2.28 22.45 8.25
CA PRO A 325 -3.35 21.63 7.66
C PRO A 325 -3.22 21.45 6.14
N PHE A 326 -4.07 20.62 5.55
CA PHE A 326 -4.30 20.40 4.11
C PHE A 326 -3.16 19.72 3.32
N THR A 327 -1.98 19.56 3.94
CA THR A 327 -0.83 18.87 3.32
C THR A 327 0.05 18.26 4.41
N PRO A 328 0.61 17.05 4.21
CA PRO A 328 1.44 16.40 5.22
C PRO A 328 2.87 16.93 5.33
N ASP A 329 3.29 17.83 4.44
CA ASP A 329 4.65 18.41 4.42
C ASP A 329 4.74 19.80 5.07
N LYS A 330 3.63 20.39 5.51
CA LYS A 330 3.63 21.64 6.25
C LYS A 330 3.95 21.37 7.74
N ALA A 331 5.23 21.29 8.05
CA ALA A 331 5.75 20.80 9.33
C ALA A 331 5.98 21.93 10.33
N TRP A 332 5.51 21.75 11.56
CA TRP A 332 5.71 22.64 12.69
C TRP A 332 6.32 21.88 13.86
N LYS A 333 7.30 22.47 14.54
CA LYS A 333 7.69 21.97 15.85
C LYS A 333 6.58 22.25 16.87
N ILE A 334 6.42 21.40 17.86
CA ILE A 334 5.40 21.59 18.90
C ILE A 334 5.55 22.95 19.62
N THR A 335 6.80 23.43 19.79
CA THR A 335 7.11 24.72 20.39
C THR A 335 6.68 25.92 19.53
N GLU A 336 6.54 25.76 18.22
CA GLU A 336 6.14 26.79 17.25
C GLU A 336 4.64 26.70 16.89
N PHE A 337 4.00 25.55 17.17
CA PHE A 337 2.68 25.24 16.63
C PHE A 337 1.56 26.16 17.16
N ALA A 338 1.58 26.48 18.45
CA ALA A 338 0.57 27.37 19.04
C ALA A 338 0.57 28.76 18.36
N GLU A 339 1.75 29.33 18.06
CA GLU A 339 1.87 30.58 17.32
C GLU A 339 1.43 30.42 15.87
N ALA A 340 1.79 29.31 15.23
CA ALA A 340 1.34 29.01 13.87
C ALA A 340 -0.19 28.91 13.77
N VAL A 341 -0.87 28.35 14.77
CA VAL A 341 -2.34 28.31 14.83
C VAL A 341 -2.94 29.71 14.84
N ARG A 342 -2.43 30.61 15.71
CA ARG A 342 -2.91 31.97 15.84
C ARG A 342 -2.61 32.82 14.61
N SER A 343 -1.37 32.83 14.16
CA SER A 343 -0.91 33.68 13.05
C SER A 343 -1.54 33.32 11.70
N ASN A 344 -1.88 32.04 11.49
CA ASN A 344 -2.59 31.60 10.28
C ASN A 344 -4.13 31.61 10.43
N GLY A 345 -4.69 32.00 11.59
CA GLY A 345 -6.13 32.00 11.85
C GLY A 345 -6.78 30.62 11.74
N TYR A 346 -6.06 29.54 12.15
CA TYR A 346 -6.64 28.21 12.23
C TYR A 346 -7.62 28.12 13.40
N PRO A 347 -8.63 27.23 13.35
CA PRO A 347 -9.51 27.00 14.50
C PRO A 347 -8.70 26.55 15.72
N GLU A 348 -8.79 27.27 16.84
CA GLU A 348 -8.11 26.85 18.08
C GLU A 348 -8.81 25.67 18.76
N GLU A 349 -10.16 25.65 18.72
CA GLU A 349 -10.95 24.55 19.27
C GLU A 349 -10.64 23.26 18.50
N LEU A 350 -10.34 22.18 19.23
CA LEU A 350 -10.15 20.85 18.65
C LEU A 350 -11.46 20.07 18.80
N ARG A 351 -12.13 19.81 17.67
CA ARG A 351 -13.37 19.03 17.67
C ARG A 351 -13.12 17.55 17.87
N VAL A 352 -12.24 16.93 17.07
CA VAL A 352 -11.98 15.50 17.14
C VAL A 352 -10.48 15.19 17.14
N ALA A 353 -10.08 14.27 17.99
CA ALA A 353 -8.76 13.67 18.07
C ALA A 353 -8.85 12.17 17.73
N LEU A 354 -8.03 11.69 16.80
CA LEU A 354 -8.10 10.32 16.32
C LEU A 354 -6.73 9.66 16.39
N ILE A 355 -6.60 8.56 17.14
CA ILE A 355 -5.40 7.72 17.14
C ILE A 355 -5.65 6.40 16.42
N GLY A 356 -4.62 5.87 15.74
CA GLY A 356 -4.68 4.60 15.03
C GLY A 356 -4.31 4.72 13.55
N SER A 357 -5.08 4.08 12.66
CA SER A 357 -4.79 3.85 11.25
C SER A 357 -3.59 2.89 11.07
N CYS A 358 -3.19 2.61 9.82
CA CYS A 358 -2.04 1.73 9.57
C CYS A 358 -0.71 2.31 10.05
N THR A 359 -0.63 3.62 10.27
CA THR A 359 0.60 4.32 10.63
C THR A 359 0.94 4.17 12.11
N ASN A 360 -0.04 4.43 12.98
CA ASN A 360 0.17 4.45 14.42
C ASN A 360 -0.95 3.72 15.18
N SER A 361 -0.94 2.40 15.10
CA SER A 361 -1.93 1.54 15.75
C SER A 361 -1.31 0.25 16.31
N SER A 362 0.01 0.24 16.51
CA SER A 362 0.74 -0.84 17.14
C SER A 362 0.47 -0.91 18.66
N TYR A 363 0.94 -1.98 19.28
CA TYR A 363 0.90 -2.09 20.75
C TYR A 363 1.62 -0.92 21.43
N GLU A 364 2.82 -0.57 20.95
CA GLU A 364 3.63 0.55 21.45
C GLU A 364 2.89 1.90 21.35
N ASP A 365 2.27 2.19 20.19
CA ASP A 365 1.50 3.43 19.98
C ASP A 365 0.36 3.57 20.99
N ILE A 366 -0.37 2.47 21.22
CA ILE A 366 -1.49 2.44 22.16
C ILE A 366 -1.01 2.50 23.59
N GLU A 367 0.10 1.82 23.95
CA GLU A 367 0.67 1.86 25.29
C GLU A 367 1.13 3.27 25.68
N ARG A 368 1.85 3.97 24.78
CA ARG A 368 2.27 5.36 24.99
C ARG A 368 1.07 6.30 25.15
N SER A 369 0.04 6.15 24.36
CA SER A 369 -1.22 6.90 24.47
C SER A 369 -1.93 6.59 25.80
N ALA A 370 -2.00 5.32 26.19
CA ALA A 370 -2.58 4.89 27.46
C ALA A 370 -1.77 5.41 28.67
N SER A 371 -0.45 5.58 28.54
CA SER A 371 0.40 6.20 29.58
C SER A 371 -0.05 7.64 29.86
N VAL A 372 -0.30 8.44 28.82
CA VAL A 372 -0.85 9.80 28.97
C VAL A 372 -2.27 9.76 29.58
N ALA A 373 -3.12 8.86 29.10
CA ALA A 373 -4.49 8.68 29.62
C ALA A 373 -4.53 8.25 31.10
N ARG A 374 -3.61 7.37 31.55
CA ARG A 374 -3.48 7.00 32.98
C ARG A 374 -3.15 8.21 33.86
N GLN A 375 -2.24 9.08 33.39
CA GLN A 375 -1.91 10.32 34.09
C GLN A 375 -3.13 11.23 34.20
N ALA A 376 -3.89 11.37 33.10
CA ALA A 376 -5.11 12.14 33.06
C ALA A 376 -6.14 11.63 34.08
N LEU A 377 -6.45 10.33 34.05
CA LEU A 377 -7.42 9.72 34.98
C LEU A 377 -7.00 9.86 36.45
N LYS A 378 -5.71 9.63 36.75
CA LYS A 378 -5.17 9.80 38.12
C LYS A 378 -5.40 11.21 38.64
N ASN A 379 -5.37 12.20 37.78
CA ASN A 379 -5.51 13.61 38.13
C ASN A 379 -6.92 14.18 37.87
N GLY A 380 -7.92 13.32 37.57
CA GLY A 380 -9.30 13.77 37.33
C GLY A 380 -9.51 14.56 36.04
N LEU A 381 -8.71 14.27 35.01
CA LEU A 381 -8.87 14.84 33.67
C LEU A 381 -9.60 13.85 32.76
N LYS A 382 -10.35 14.37 31.82
CA LYS A 382 -10.98 13.65 30.71
C LYS A 382 -10.76 14.36 29.37
N ALA A 383 -10.98 13.64 28.30
CA ALA A 383 -10.93 14.23 26.96
C ALA A 383 -12.00 15.32 26.83
N LYS A 384 -11.59 16.47 26.33
CA LYS A 384 -12.47 17.62 26.03
C LYS A 384 -12.93 17.63 24.57
N SER A 385 -12.17 16.97 23.68
CA SER A 385 -12.55 16.71 22.28
C SER A 385 -13.16 15.31 22.18
N GLU A 386 -13.97 15.05 21.15
CA GLU A 386 -14.25 13.67 20.74
C GLU A 386 -12.95 12.93 20.50
N PHE A 387 -12.79 11.76 21.11
CA PHE A 387 -11.55 11.00 21.03
C PHE A 387 -11.81 9.59 20.52
N THR A 388 -11.20 9.20 19.40
CA THR A 388 -11.40 7.88 18.80
C THR A 388 -10.11 7.08 18.71
N ILE A 389 -10.23 5.74 18.88
CA ILE A 389 -9.11 4.80 18.91
C ILE A 389 -9.37 3.69 17.88
N THR A 390 -8.45 3.51 16.94
CA THR A 390 -8.50 2.43 15.96
C THR A 390 -7.34 1.45 16.19
N PRO A 391 -7.56 0.26 16.77
CA PRO A 391 -6.53 -0.78 16.87
C PRO A 391 -6.10 -1.27 15.48
N GLY A 392 -4.82 -1.61 15.31
CA GLY A 392 -4.25 -1.98 14.01
C GLY A 392 -4.69 -3.34 13.50
N SER A 393 -4.91 -4.27 14.39
CA SER A 393 -5.30 -5.65 14.07
C SER A 393 -6.10 -6.27 15.20
N GLU A 394 -6.73 -7.40 14.93
CA GLU A 394 -7.41 -8.17 15.97
C GLU A 394 -6.43 -8.72 17.03
N GLN A 395 -5.20 -9.04 16.61
CA GLN A 395 -4.14 -9.43 17.54
C GLN A 395 -3.78 -8.28 18.50
N VAL A 396 -3.59 -7.07 17.97
CA VAL A 396 -3.34 -5.88 18.80
C VAL A 396 -4.54 -5.59 19.68
N ARG A 397 -5.77 -5.56 19.13
CA ARG A 397 -7.01 -5.28 19.88
C ARG A 397 -7.18 -6.23 21.07
N ALA A 398 -7.06 -7.54 20.84
CA ALA A 398 -7.20 -8.52 21.90
C ALA A 398 -6.09 -8.41 22.98
N THR A 399 -4.88 -8.02 22.56
CA THR A 399 -3.74 -7.84 23.46
C THR A 399 -3.91 -6.61 24.34
N ILE A 400 -4.25 -5.45 23.76
CA ILE A 400 -4.45 -4.20 24.50
C ILE A 400 -5.71 -4.23 25.39
N GLU A 401 -6.72 -5.02 25.02
CA GLU A 401 -7.88 -5.30 25.87
C GLU A 401 -7.47 -6.15 27.09
N ARG A 402 -6.75 -7.26 26.89
CA ARG A 402 -6.21 -8.12 27.96
C ARG A 402 -5.34 -7.33 28.93
N ASP A 403 -4.52 -6.40 28.42
CA ASP A 403 -3.58 -5.61 29.22
C ASP A 403 -4.23 -4.35 29.81
N GLY A 404 -5.54 -4.16 29.60
CA GLY A 404 -6.33 -3.08 30.19
C GLY A 404 -6.13 -1.70 29.55
N LEU A 405 -5.39 -1.61 28.43
CA LEU A 405 -5.09 -0.35 27.77
C LEU A 405 -6.34 0.28 27.13
N LEU A 406 -7.19 -0.54 26.50
CA LEU A 406 -8.46 -0.07 25.94
C LEU A 406 -9.36 0.52 27.03
N ARG A 407 -9.40 -0.10 28.22
CA ARG A 407 -10.18 0.41 29.35
C ARG A 407 -9.70 1.80 29.77
N VAL A 408 -8.40 1.99 29.93
CA VAL A 408 -7.83 3.30 30.27
C VAL A 408 -8.20 4.38 29.24
N LEU A 409 -8.11 4.06 27.97
CA LEU A 409 -8.46 4.98 26.87
C LEU A 409 -9.97 5.27 26.80
N THR A 410 -10.82 4.28 27.10
CA THR A 410 -12.28 4.49 27.15
C THR A 410 -12.71 5.24 28.41
N ASP A 411 -12.08 4.94 29.56
CA ASP A 411 -12.37 5.63 30.82
C ASP A 411 -12.04 7.13 30.74
N VAL A 412 -11.04 7.54 29.95
CA VAL A 412 -10.71 8.96 29.70
C VAL A 412 -11.67 9.66 28.71
N GLY A 413 -12.55 8.91 28.07
CA GLY A 413 -13.57 9.41 27.13
C GLY A 413 -13.40 8.95 25.67
N GLY A 414 -12.54 7.97 25.40
CA GLY A 414 -12.28 7.46 24.05
C GLY A 414 -13.33 6.47 23.56
N THR A 415 -13.63 6.51 22.25
CA THR A 415 -14.48 5.55 21.54
C THR A 415 -13.63 4.63 20.67
N VAL A 416 -13.79 3.31 20.82
CA VAL A 416 -13.05 2.32 20.04
C VAL A 416 -13.76 2.06 18.73
N LEU A 417 -13.07 2.28 17.60
CA LEU A 417 -13.53 1.99 16.25
C LEU A 417 -13.15 0.57 15.81
N ALA A 418 -13.74 0.12 14.71
CA ALA A 418 -13.36 -1.16 14.09
C ALA A 418 -11.91 -1.15 13.59
N ASN A 419 -11.26 -2.32 13.58
CA ASN A 419 -9.90 -2.53 13.08
C ASN A 419 -9.85 -2.34 11.54
N ALA A 420 -9.94 -1.12 11.08
CA ALA A 420 -10.12 -0.77 9.67
C ALA A 420 -9.52 0.62 9.37
N CYS A 421 -9.37 0.95 8.09
CA CYS A 421 -8.88 2.27 7.68
C CYS A 421 -9.86 3.41 8.03
N GLY A 422 -11.17 3.18 7.98
CA GLY A 422 -12.22 4.10 8.46
C GLY A 422 -11.98 5.57 8.12
N PRO A 423 -11.85 6.46 9.13
CA PRO A 423 -11.69 7.90 8.91
C PRO A 423 -10.46 8.27 8.06
N CYS A 424 -9.39 7.47 8.10
CA CYS A 424 -8.16 7.73 7.34
C CYS A 424 -8.40 7.81 5.81
N ILE A 425 -9.41 7.10 5.30
CA ILE A 425 -9.75 7.07 3.88
C ILE A 425 -11.10 7.70 3.55
N GLY A 426 -11.68 8.45 4.47
CA GLY A 426 -12.98 9.09 4.28
C GLY A 426 -14.18 8.14 4.44
N GLN A 427 -13.99 6.96 5.03
CA GLN A 427 -15.06 6.08 5.50
C GLN A 427 -15.43 6.47 6.94
N TRP A 428 -16.01 7.65 7.08
CA TRP A 428 -16.41 8.23 8.35
C TRP A 428 -17.67 9.08 8.22
N THR A 429 -18.59 8.90 9.13
CA THR A 429 -19.79 9.72 9.26
C THR A 429 -19.64 10.58 10.51
N ARG A 430 -19.67 11.90 10.32
CA ARG A 430 -19.70 12.91 11.39
C ARG A 430 -21.10 13.50 11.47
N HIS A 431 -21.55 13.76 12.70
CA HIS A 431 -22.84 14.40 12.98
C HIS A 431 -22.72 15.78 13.61
N ASP A 432 -21.48 16.17 13.97
CA ASP A 432 -21.16 17.42 14.68
C ASP A 432 -20.84 18.60 13.75
N VAL A 433 -20.66 18.37 12.46
CA VAL A 433 -20.32 19.39 11.45
C VAL A 433 -21.08 19.18 10.15
N GLN A 434 -21.35 20.27 9.43
CA GLN A 434 -21.89 20.24 8.07
C GLN A 434 -20.79 20.58 7.06
N LYS A 435 -21.04 20.28 5.79
CA LYS A 435 -20.11 20.62 4.71
C LYS A 435 -19.99 22.15 4.59
N GLY A 436 -18.78 22.68 4.69
CA GLY A 436 -18.47 24.12 4.71
C GLY A 436 -18.25 24.68 6.11
N ASP A 437 -18.51 23.90 7.18
CA ASP A 437 -18.21 24.33 8.54
C ASP A 437 -16.72 24.29 8.81
N LYS A 438 -16.13 25.44 9.14
CA LYS A 438 -14.72 25.53 9.51
C LYS A 438 -14.52 24.92 10.89
N ASN A 439 -13.73 23.86 10.95
CA ASN A 439 -13.42 23.12 12.19
C ASN A 439 -12.01 22.53 12.16
N SER A 440 -11.55 21.92 13.26
CA SER A 440 -10.27 21.27 13.32
C SER A 440 -10.35 19.83 13.83
N ILE A 441 -9.49 18.98 13.27
CA ILE A 441 -9.21 17.62 13.76
C ILE A 441 -7.70 17.41 13.84
N ILE A 442 -7.26 16.58 14.77
CA ILE A 442 -5.87 16.09 14.83
C ILE A 442 -5.84 14.56 14.81
N THR A 443 -4.92 13.99 14.03
CA THR A 443 -4.89 12.54 13.81
C THR A 443 -3.47 12.00 13.90
N SER A 444 -3.32 10.73 14.26
CA SER A 444 -2.06 10.02 14.08
C SER A 444 -1.95 9.33 12.71
N PHE A 445 -2.81 9.68 11.77
CA PHE A 445 -2.87 9.11 10.42
C PHE A 445 -1.67 9.55 9.56
N ASN A 446 -1.79 9.34 8.27
CA ASN A 446 -0.71 9.65 7.31
C ASN A 446 -1.06 10.82 6.37
N ARG A 447 -2.34 11.10 6.11
CA ARG A 447 -2.82 12.13 5.16
C ARG A 447 -3.81 13.07 5.80
N ASN A 448 -3.73 14.34 5.38
CA ASN A 448 -4.58 15.41 5.87
C ASN A 448 -5.01 16.39 4.76
N PHE A 449 -5.13 15.89 3.52
CA PHE A 449 -5.63 16.71 2.40
C PHE A 449 -7.06 17.21 2.67
N ALA A 450 -7.44 18.34 2.06
CA ALA A 450 -8.77 18.91 2.18
C ALA A 450 -9.87 17.89 1.87
N GLY A 451 -10.85 17.75 2.75
CA GLY A 451 -11.95 16.79 2.61
C GLY A 451 -11.57 15.31 2.73
N ARG A 452 -10.32 14.97 3.07
CA ARG A 452 -9.82 13.58 3.07
C ARG A 452 -10.55 12.69 4.08
N ASN A 453 -10.82 13.18 5.27
CA ASN A 453 -11.31 12.36 6.38
C ASN A 453 -12.84 12.30 6.43
N ASP A 454 -13.52 13.44 6.28
CA ASP A 454 -14.97 13.63 6.50
C ASP A 454 -15.71 14.22 5.31
N ALA A 455 -15.05 14.34 4.15
CA ALA A 455 -15.57 14.98 2.94
C ALA A 455 -15.90 16.50 3.10
N ASN A 456 -15.54 17.13 4.22
CA ASN A 456 -15.66 18.58 4.40
C ASN A 456 -14.32 19.27 4.05
N PRO A 457 -14.24 20.09 2.98
CA PRO A 457 -13.01 20.75 2.57
C PRO A 457 -12.48 21.78 3.58
N ASP A 458 -13.36 22.27 4.47
CA ASP A 458 -13.05 23.30 5.49
C ASP A 458 -12.63 22.67 6.83
N THR A 459 -12.52 21.36 6.92
CA THR A 459 -11.93 20.68 8.07
C THR A 459 -10.41 20.81 8.01
N HIS A 460 -9.85 21.55 8.97
CA HIS A 460 -8.41 21.72 9.18
C HIS A 460 -7.85 20.48 9.85
N ALA A 461 -7.37 19.52 9.05
CA ALA A 461 -6.81 18.28 9.54
C ALA A 461 -5.30 18.40 9.78
N PHE A 462 -4.86 18.04 10.96
CA PHE A 462 -3.45 17.98 11.37
C PHE A 462 -3.00 16.53 11.63
N VAL A 463 -1.69 16.32 11.56
CA VAL A 463 -1.08 15.01 11.79
C VAL A 463 0.03 15.13 12.84
N ALA A 464 -0.02 14.28 13.87
CA ALA A 464 0.98 14.20 14.94
C ALA A 464 1.15 12.75 15.43
N SER A 465 2.00 12.54 16.43
CA SER A 465 2.13 11.23 17.09
C SER A 465 0.92 10.91 17.99
N PRO A 466 0.61 9.63 18.26
CA PRO A 466 -0.57 9.25 19.03
C PRO A 466 -0.62 9.85 20.43
N GLU A 467 0.51 9.92 21.12
CA GLU A 467 0.64 10.52 22.44
C GLU A 467 0.39 12.04 22.41
N ILE A 468 0.86 12.73 21.39
CA ILE A 468 0.58 14.16 21.18
C ILE A 468 -0.91 14.36 20.87
N VAL A 469 -1.50 13.54 20.00
CA VAL A 469 -2.95 13.56 19.72
C VAL A 469 -3.75 13.34 20.98
N THR A 470 -3.34 12.42 21.86
CA THR A 470 -3.99 12.16 23.16
C THR A 470 -3.89 13.37 24.10
N ALA A 471 -2.73 14.02 24.16
CA ALA A 471 -2.55 15.24 24.95
C ALA A 471 -3.43 16.40 24.45
N PHE A 472 -3.56 16.57 23.13
CA PHE A 472 -4.47 17.55 22.53
C PHE A 472 -5.95 17.21 22.80
N ALA A 473 -6.33 15.92 22.80
CA ALA A 473 -7.68 15.50 23.15
C ALA A 473 -8.07 15.92 24.57
N LEU A 474 -7.13 15.78 25.53
CA LEU A 474 -7.31 16.23 26.91
C LEU A 474 -7.40 17.76 27.03
N ALA A 475 -6.64 18.48 26.21
CA ALA A 475 -6.63 19.94 26.20
C ALA A 475 -7.85 20.57 25.52
N GLY A 476 -8.42 19.93 24.49
CA GLY A 476 -9.53 20.43 23.70
C GLY A 476 -9.18 21.60 22.76
N ARG A 477 -7.89 21.89 22.59
CA ARG A 477 -7.41 23.01 21.77
C ARG A 477 -6.06 22.73 21.11
N LEU A 478 -5.86 23.28 19.91
CA LEU A 478 -4.63 23.13 19.12
C LEU A 478 -3.47 24.00 19.63
N THR A 479 -3.72 24.96 20.50
CA THR A 479 -2.68 25.84 21.07
C THR A 479 -2.01 25.29 22.32
N PHE A 480 -2.28 24.04 22.68
CA PHE A 480 -1.66 23.37 23.85
C PHE A 480 -0.27 22.81 23.51
N ASN A 481 0.69 23.09 24.36
CA ASN A 481 2.05 22.50 24.28
C ASN A 481 2.32 21.61 25.47
N PRO A 482 2.36 20.26 25.34
CA PRO A 482 2.57 19.37 26.47
C PRO A 482 3.94 19.52 27.12
N LEU A 483 4.93 20.12 26.45
CA LEU A 483 6.25 20.38 27.02
C LEU A 483 6.23 21.49 28.08
N THR A 484 5.39 22.50 27.93
CA THR A 484 5.38 23.70 28.77
C THR A 484 4.08 23.91 29.54
N ASP A 485 2.95 23.59 28.92
CA ASP A 485 1.63 23.94 29.45
C ASP A 485 1.12 22.96 30.50
N THR A 486 0.12 23.39 31.22
CA THR A 486 -0.63 22.60 32.20
C THR A 486 -2.11 22.57 31.87
N LEU A 487 -2.80 21.56 32.36
CA LEU A 487 -4.26 21.41 32.27
C LEU A 487 -4.88 21.70 33.63
N VAL A 488 -6.14 22.13 33.63
CA VAL A 488 -6.92 22.32 34.86
C VAL A 488 -7.99 21.23 34.92
N ASN A 489 -8.02 20.46 36.02
CA ASN A 489 -9.03 19.44 36.28
C ASN A 489 -10.34 20.01 36.80
N GLU A 490 -11.36 19.18 37.01
CA GLU A 490 -12.69 19.59 37.49
C GLU A 490 -12.66 20.17 38.92
N ARG A 491 -11.59 19.90 39.67
CA ARG A 491 -11.37 20.43 41.04
C ARG A 491 -10.65 21.79 41.05
N GLY A 492 -10.27 22.30 39.87
CA GLY A 492 -9.47 23.52 39.72
C GLY A 492 -7.97 23.32 39.94
N GLU A 493 -7.49 22.07 40.05
CA GLU A 493 -6.08 21.77 40.26
C GLU A 493 -5.32 21.80 38.92
N THR A 494 -4.13 22.36 38.96
CA THR A 494 -3.22 22.45 37.82
C THR A 494 -2.45 21.13 37.66
N VAL A 495 -2.50 20.53 36.51
CA VAL A 495 -1.88 19.23 36.18
C VAL A 495 -0.88 19.39 35.03
N LYS A 496 0.35 19.03 35.24
CA LYS A 496 1.39 18.87 34.22
C LYS A 496 1.41 17.41 33.76
N LEU A 497 1.34 17.19 32.45
CA LEU A 497 1.53 15.85 31.88
C LEU A 497 3.03 15.56 31.73
N GLU A 498 3.45 14.40 32.19
CA GLU A 498 4.81 13.91 32.01
C GLU A 498 4.96 13.18 30.66
N PRO A 499 6.17 13.10 30.11
CA PRO A 499 6.44 12.32 28.91
C PRO A 499 5.89 10.90 28.99
N PRO A 500 5.29 10.37 27.89
CA PRO A 500 4.73 9.03 27.87
C PRO A 500 5.81 7.98 28.01
N THR A 501 5.48 6.91 28.76
CA THR A 501 6.25 5.68 28.82
C THR A 501 5.45 4.55 28.17
N GLY A 502 6.11 3.50 27.71
CA GLY A 502 5.42 2.35 27.12
C GLY A 502 6.40 1.28 26.69
N ASP A 503 5.93 0.04 26.71
CA ASP A 503 6.68 -1.11 26.23
C ASP A 503 6.56 -1.21 24.71
N GLU A 504 7.66 -1.52 24.03
CA GLU A 504 7.69 -1.79 22.59
C GLU A 504 6.80 -2.99 22.22
N LEU A 505 6.79 -4.00 23.08
CA LEU A 505 6.08 -5.25 22.90
C LEU A 505 5.37 -5.66 24.21
N PRO A 506 4.22 -6.37 24.12
CA PRO A 506 3.51 -6.79 25.32
C PRO A 506 4.35 -7.78 26.15
N LEU A 507 4.56 -7.47 27.42
CA LEU A 507 5.37 -8.29 28.35
C LEU A 507 4.89 -9.74 28.44
N ARG A 508 3.59 -9.99 28.27
CA ARG A 508 2.96 -11.31 28.28
C ARG A 508 2.81 -11.94 26.90
N GLY A 509 3.49 -11.38 25.89
CA GLY A 509 3.33 -11.76 24.49
C GLY A 509 1.98 -11.33 23.89
N PHE A 510 1.83 -11.47 22.59
CA PHE A 510 0.59 -11.15 21.90
C PHE A 510 -0.50 -12.21 22.14
N THR A 511 -1.75 -11.77 22.19
CA THR A 511 -2.95 -12.62 22.20
C THR A 511 -3.51 -12.69 20.79
N ALA A 512 -3.74 -13.91 20.27
CA ALA A 512 -4.13 -14.12 18.88
C ALA A 512 -5.48 -13.47 18.47
N GLY A 513 -6.37 -13.23 19.43
CA GLY A 513 -7.73 -12.76 19.14
C GLY A 513 -8.55 -13.78 18.32
N VAL A 514 -9.58 -13.30 17.64
CA VAL A 514 -10.41 -14.10 16.74
C VAL A 514 -9.74 -14.20 15.37
N SER A 515 -9.38 -15.40 14.94
CA SER A 515 -8.74 -15.58 13.63
C SER A 515 -9.70 -15.21 12.49
N GLY A 516 -9.35 -14.17 11.75
CA GLY A 516 -10.06 -13.76 10.53
C GLY A 516 -9.48 -14.37 9.25
N TYR A 517 -8.40 -15.13 9.32
CA TYR A 517 -7.74 -15.71 8.15
C TYR A 517 -8.46 -16.95 7.62
N VAL A 518 -8.73 -16.94 6.31
CA VAL A 518 -9.24 -18.07 5.55
C VAL A 518 -8.15 -18.51 4.57
N PRO A 519 -7.58 -19.70 4.72
CA PRO A 519 -6.60 -20.21 3.77
C PRO A 519 -7.23 -20.48 2.40
N PRO A 520 -6.44 -20.45 1.32
CA PRO A 520 -6.93 -20.86 0.01
C PRO A 520 -7.42 -22.33 0.02
N ALA A 521 -8.36 -22.64 -0.86
CA ALA A 521 -8.82 -24.02 -1.01
C ALA A 521 -7.70 -24.92 -1.55
N LYS A 522 -7.63 -26.17 -1.09
CA LYS A 522 -6.68 -27.16 -1.62
C LYS A 522 -6.93 -27.44 -3.11
N ASP A 523 -8.19 -27.49 -3.52
CA ASP A 523 -8.63 -27.58 -4.91
C ASP A 523 -9.68 -26.49 -5.18
N GLY A 524 -9.25 -25.42 -5.83
CA GLY A 524 -10.10 -24.29 -6.20
C GLY A 524 -10.94 -24.53 -7.47
N SER A 525 -10.63 -25.57 -8.26
CA SER A 525 -11.27 -25.80 -9.55
C SER A 525 -12.79 -25.97 -9.46
N LYS A 526 -13.27 -26.53 -8.35
CA LYS A 526 -14.70 -26.78 -8.07
C LYS A 526 -15.45 -25.58 -7.47
N ILE A 527 -14.73 -24.52 -7.13
CA ILE A 527 -15.35 -23.34 -6.50
C ILE A 527 -15.94 -22.44 -7.58
N ARG A 528 -17.24 -22.13 -7.43
CA ARG A 528 -17.91 -21.14 -8.25
C ARG A 528 -17.69 -19.75 -7.64
N VAL A 529 -17.14 -18.82 -8.41
CA VAL A 529 -17.03 -17.41 -8.01
C VAL A 529 -18.44 -16.78 -7.99
N LYS A 530 -18.74 -16.05 -6.93
CA LYS A 530 -20.04 -15.42 -6.72
C LYS A 530 -20.04 -14.02 -7.33
N VAL A 531 -20.69 -13.86 -8.46
CA VAL A 531 -21.02 -12.56 -9.11
C VAL A 531 -22.44 -12.68 -9.63
N ASP A 532 -23.32 -11.86 -9.11
CA ASP A 532 -24.72 -11.86 -9.56
C ASP A 532 -24.86 -11.09 -10.87
N LYS A 533 -25.63 -11.64 -11.82
CA LYS A 533 -25.79 -11.05 -13.17
C LYS A 533 -26.41 -9.65 -13.16
N GLY A 534 -27.22 -9.34 -12.15
CA GLY A 534 -27.90 -8.06 -11.97
C GLY A 534 -27.26 -7.15 -10.94
N SER A 535 -26.03 -7.45 -10.52
CA SER A 535 -25.33 -6.64 -9.53
C SER A 535 -25.08 -5.22 -10.05
N ASP A 536 -25.30 -4.24 -9.20
CA ASP A 536 -24.88 -2.85 -9.44
C ASP A 536 -23.47 -2.57 -8.89
N ARG A 537 -22.87 -3.52 -8.15
CA ARG A 537 -21.57 -3.40 -7.49
C ARG A 537 -20.44 -4.18 -8.16
N LEU A 538 -20.75 -5.28 -8.85
CA LEU A 538 -19.79 -6.20 -9.45
C LEU A 538 -20.12 -6.44 -10.93
N GLN A 539 -19.14 -6.33 -11.81
CA GLN A 539 -19.27 -6.55 -13.24
C GLN A 539 -18.19 -7.50 -13.72
N VAL A 540 -18.55 -8.62 -14.34
CA VAL A 540 -17.60 -9.46 -15.06
C VAL A 540 -17.06 -8.67 -16.26
N LEU A 541 -15.73 -8.53 -16.33
CA LEU A 541 -15.10 -7.72 -17.36
C LEU A 541 -15.02 -8.43 -18.71
N GLU A 542 -15.28 -7.67 -19.75
CA GLU A 542 -14.96 -8.04 -21.13
C GLU A 542 -13.58 -7.50 -21.52
N ALA A 543 -12.89 -8.25 -22.40
CA ALA A 543 -11.59 -7.83 -22.90
C ALA A 543 -11.72 -6.53 -23.72
N PHE A 544 -10.83 -5.58 -23.50
CA PHE A 544 -10.78 -4.37 -24.35
C PHE A 544 -10.39 -4.73 -25.79
N PRO A 545 -10.96 -4.05 -26.79
CA PRO A 545 -10.62 -4.31 -28.18
C PRO A 545 -9.12 -4.04 -28.46
N ALA A 546 -8.50 -4.92 -29.24
CA ALA A 546 -7.15 -4.72 -29.75
C ALA A 546 -7.06 -3.49 -30.64
N TRP A 547 -5.84 -2.97 -30.80
CA TRP A 547 -5.57 -1.90 -31.78
C TRP A 547 -5.83 -2.41 -33.21
N ASP A 548 -6.46 -1.60 -34.00
CA ASP A 548 -6.89 -1.93 -35.36
C ASP A 548 -5.77 -1.80 -36.43
N GLY A 549 -4.57 -1.38 -36.03
CA GLY A 549 -3.44 -1.19 -36.94
C GLY A 549 -3.35 0.20 -37.56
N ASN A 550 -4.28 1.11 -37.29
CA ASN A 550 -4.39 2.42 -37.92
C ASN A 550 -3.89 3.56 -37.02
N ASN A 551 -3.57 4.71 -37.59
CA ASN A 551 -3.40 5.95 -36.86
C ASN A 551 -4.75 6.39 -36.24
N LEU A 552 -4.67 7.20 -35.17
CA LEU A 552 -5.88 7.84 -34.63
C LEU A 552 -6.16 9.11 -35.43
N ILE A 553 -7.33 9.18 -36.05
CA ILE A 553 -7.66 10.26 -36.99
C ILE A 553 -8.92 10.99 -36.52
N ASP A 554 -8.84 12.32 -36.48
CA ASP A 554 -9.97 13.26 -36.34
C ASP A 554 -10.80 13.04 -35.06
N LEU A 555 -10.15 12.66 -33.92
CA LEU A 555 -10.79 12.42 -32.64
C LEU A 555 -11.17 13.76 -31.97
N PRO A 556 -12.35 13.86 -31.32
CA PRO A 556 -12.70 15.02 -30.51
C PRO A 556 -11.85 15.11 -29.22
N LEU A 557 -11.57 16.34 -28.82
CA LEU A 557 -11.10 16.65 -27.48
C LEU A 557 -12.26 16.50 -26.48
N LEU A 558 -12.12 15.62 -25.48
CA LEU A 558 -13.12 15.51 -24.41
C LEU A 558 -12.88 16.55 -23.32
N LEU A 559 -11.62 16.76 -22.92
CA LEU A 559 -11.21 17.61 -21.83
C LEU A 559 -9.81 18.18 -22.07
N LYS A 560 -9.63 19.48 -21.90
CA LYS A 560 -8.34 20.12 -21.59
C LYS A 560 -8.34 20.45 -20.10
N ALA A 561 -7.60 19.69 -19.28
CA ALA A 561 -7.55 19.87 -17.84
C ALA A 561 -6.60 20.99 -17.47
N LYS A 562 -7.07 21.97 -16.64
CA LYS A 562 -6.29 23.08 -16.14
C LYS A 562 -5.58 22.72 -14.83
N GLY A 563 -4.28 22.90 -14.78
CA GLY A 563 -3.47 22.70 -13.58
C GLY A 563 -3.53 21.26 -13.06
N LYS A 564 -3.54 21.10 -11.73
CA LYS A 564 -3.46 19.79 -11.06
C LYS A 564 -4.68 18.91 -11.37
N CYS A 565 -4.47 17.79 -12.03
CA CYS A 565 -5.49 16.77 -12.28
C CYS A 565 -5.05 15.45 -11.62
N THR A 566 -5.53 15.21 -10.39
CA THR A 566 -5.19 14.04 -9.58
C THR A 566 -6.06 12.84 -9.93
N THR A 567 -5.70 11.65 -9.43
CA THR A 567 -6.57 10.47 -9.53
C THR A 567 -7.91 10.65 -8.80
N ASP A 568 -7.98 11.54 -7.80
CA ASP A 568 -9.25 11.93 -7.15
C ASP A 568 -10.12 12.85 -8.04
N HIS A 569 -9.51 13.62 -8.93
CA HIS A 569 -10.24 14.40 -9.93
C HIS A 569 -10.75 13.54 -11.08
N ILE A 570 -10.00 12.47 -11.43
CA ILE A 570 -10.36 11.56 -12.53
C ILE A 570 -11.39 10.52 -12.07
N SER A 571 -11.15 9.84 -10.94
CA SER A 571 -12.00 8.81 -10.36
C SER A 571 -12.08 8.98 -8.85
N PRO A 572 -12.97 9.86 -8.32
CA PRO A 572 -13.08 10.12 -6.90
C PRO A 572 -13.49 8.89 -6.09
N ALA A 573 -13.10 8.90 -4.80
CA ALA A 573 -13.46 7.90 -3.80
C ALA A 573 -14.82 8.23 -3.13
N GLY A 574 -14.93 8.10 -1.83
CA GLY A 574 -16.13 8.38 -1.05
C GLY A 574 -17.30 7.47 -1.45
N LYS A 575 -18.45 8.06 -1.75
CA LYS A 575 -19.67 7.32 -2.15
C LYS A 575 -19.48 6.36 -3.35
N TRP A 576 -18.45 6.59 -4.16
CA TRP A 576 -18.15 5.78 -5.34
C TRP A 576 -17.42 4.47 -5.03
N LEU A 577 -16.88 4.33 -3.82
CA LEU A 577 -16.20 3.09 -3.39
C LEU A 577 -17.08 1.85 -3.52
N LYS A 578 -18.40 1.98 -3.38
CA LYS A 578 -19.34 0.86 -3.55
C LYS A 578 -19.36 0.28 -4.98
N TYR A 579 -18.93 1.05 -5.98
CA TYR A 579 -18.92 0.63 -7.38
C TYR A 579 -17.54 0.17 -7.88
N ARG A 580 -16.56 0.00 -7.00
CA ARG A 580 -15.19 -0.38 -7.37
C ARG A 580 -15.08 -1.69 -8.15
N GLY A 581 -16.04 -2.59 -8.01
CA GLY A 581 -16.13 -3.83 -8.78
C GLY A 581 -16.99 -3.74 -10.06
N HIS A 582 -17.60 -2.57 -10.36
CA HIS A 582 -18.49 -2.40 -11.51
C HIS A 582 -18.02 -1.25 -12.39
N LEU A 583 -17.27 -1.58 -13.46
CA LEU A 583 -16.58 -0.59 -14.28
C LEU A 583 -17.55 0.40 -14.95
N ASP A 584 -18.70 -0.05 -15.44
CA ASP A 584 -19.66 0.85 -16.08
C ASP A 584 -20.27 1.84 -15.09
N ASN A 585 -20.68 1.37 -13.89
CA ASN A 585 -21.30 2.23 -12.88
C ASN A 585 -20.30 3.24 -12.29
N ILE A 586 -19.06 2.82 -11.99
CA ILE A 586 -18.06 3.75 -11.46
C ILE A 586 -17.66 4.80 -12.50
N SER A 587 -17.71 4.47 -13.80
CA SER A 587 -17.39 5.42 -14.87
C SER A 587 -18.31 6.64 -14.92
N ASN A 588 -19.43 6.64 -14.18
CA ASN A 588 -20.28 7.82 -14.02
C ASN A 588 -19.64 8.93 -13.15
N ASN A 589 -18.51 8.67 -12.52
CA ASN A 589 -17.73 9.70 -11.80
C ASN A 589 -16.54 10.23 -12.59
N MET A 590 -16.27 9.70 -13.80
CA MET A 590 -15.10 10.02 -14.59
C MET A 590 -14.95 11.54 -14.81
N PHE A 591 -13.79 12.08 -14.42
CA PHE A 591 -13.44 13.51 -14.51
C PHE A 591 -14.33 14.48 -13.73
N SER A 592 -15.16 14.02 -12.80
CA SER A 592 -16.06 14.90 -12.04
C SER A 592 -15.35 15.98 -11.19
N GLY A 593 -14.06 15.78 -10.85
CA GLY A 593 -13.22 16.77 -10.18
C GLY A 593 -12.23 17.51 -11.10
N ALA A 594 -12.16 17.16 -12.39
CA ALA A 594 -11.22 17.77 -13.32
C ALA A 594 -11.72 19.14 -13.80
N VAL A 595 -10.87 20.17 -13.67
CA VAL A 595 -11.22 21.54 -14.07
C VAL A 595 -10.98 21.74 -15.55
N ASN A 596 -12.01 22.16 -16.27
CA ASN A 596 -11.96 22.50 -17.69
C ASN A 596 -11.16 23.79 -17.91
N ALA A 597 -10.13 23.76 -18.74
CA ALA A 597 -9.26 24.91 -18.99
C ALA A 597 -9.98 26.05 -19.73
N PHE A 598 -11.04 25.76 -20.47
CA PHE A 598 -11.78 26.76 -21.24
C PHE A 598 -12.85 27.49 -20.41
N THR A 599 -13.51 26.76 -19.50
CA THR A 599 -14.63 27.33 -18.72
C THR A 599 -14.25 27.64 -17.28
N GLY A 600 -13.18 27.02 -16.74
CA GLY A 600 -12.81 27.10 -15.34
C GLY A 600 -13.70 26.27 -14.41
N GLU A 601 -14.68 25.52 -14.95
CA GLU A 601 -15.60 24.68 -14.16
C GLU A 601 -15.09 23.24 -14.07
N ALA A 602 -15.46 22.56 -12.98
CA ALA A 602 -15.13 21.16 -12.78
C ALA A 602 -16.25 20.23 -13.28
N GLY A 603 -15.87 19.07 -13.82
CA GLY A 603 -16.77 17.96 -14.10
C GLY A 603 -17.61 18.08 -15.36
N THR A 604 -17.55 19.20 -16.10
CA THR A 604 -18.38 19.44 -17.27
C THR A 604 -17.59 19.90 -18.49
N GLY A 605 -18.07 19.52 -19.67
CA GLY A 605 -17.48 19.89 -20.95
C GLY A 605 -18.52 19.95 -22.08
N LYS A 606 -18.11 20.51 -23.19
CA LYS A 606 -18.93 20.64 -24.40
C LYS A 606 -18.92 19.35 -25.22
N ASN A 607 -20.09 18.87 -25.60
CA ASN A 607 -20.21 17.85 -26.62
C ASN A 607 -20.07 18.52 -28.00
N VAL A 608 -19.00 18.22 -28.72
CA VAL A 608 -18.67 18.87 -30.02
C VAL A 608 -19.63 18.52 -31.14
N PHE A 609 -20.48 17.48 -30.98
CA PHE A 609 -21.48 17.11 -31.97
C PHE A 609 -22.86 17.72 -31.75
N THR A 610 -23.21 18.03 -30.51
CA THR A 610 -24.51 18.60 -30.14
C THR A 610 -24.41 20.06 -29.69
N GLY A 611 -23.20 20.53 -29.35
CA GLY A 611 -22.97 21.85 -28.77
C GLY A 611 -23.39 21.97 -27.31
N GLU A 612 -23.98 20.92 -26.70
CA GLU A 612 -24.49 20.94 -25.35
C GLU A 612 -23.36 20.75 -24.32
N LYS A 613 -23.43 21.47 -23.22
CA LYS A 613 -22.60 21.28 -22.05
C LYS A 613 -23.21 20.20 -21.14
N LYS A 614 -22.43 19.16 -20.87
CA LYS A 614 -22.84 18.02 -20.01
C LYS A 614 -21.67 17.57 -19.12
N GLU A 615 -21.97 16.69 -18.13
CA GLU A 615 -20.93 15.98 -17.39
C GLU A 615 -20.08 15.12 -18.34
N TYR A 616 -18.77 15.02 -18.09
CA TYR A 616 -17.84 14.28 -18.96
C TYR A 616 -18.26 12.84 -19.24
N PRO A 617 -18.78 12.05 -18.25
CA PRO A 617 -19.25 10.69 -18.53
C PRO A 617 -20.38 10.66 -19.56
N ALA A 618 -21.30 11.61 -19.50
CA ALA A 618 -22.43 11.69 -20.45
C ALA A 618 -21.95 12.03 -21.87
N VAL A 619 -21.00 12.98 -22.00
CA VAL A 619 -20.37 13.31 -23.30
C VAL A 619 -19.62 12.11 -23.86
N ALA A 620 -18.80 11.44 -23.02
CA ALA A 620 -18.02 10.26 -23.45
C ALA A 620 -18.90 9.08 -23.86
N ARG A 621 -20.05 8.85 -23.17
CA ARG A 621 -21.04 7.83 -23.55
C ARG A 621 -21.70 8.14 -24.91
N ASP A 622 -22.01 9.39 -25.19
CA ASP A 622 -22.51 9.78 -26.52
C ASP A 622 -21.47 9.51 -27.61
N TYR A 623 -20.20 9.88 -27.40
CA TYR A 623 -19.14 9.58 -28.35
C TYR A 623 -18.95 8.06 -28.53
N LYS A 624 -18.96 7.28 -27.47
CA LYS A 624 -18.89 5.82 -27.53
C LYS A 624 -20.06 5.22 -28.30
N ALA A 625 -21.29 5.70 -28.08
CA ALA A 625 -22.49 5.24 -28.80
C ALA A 625 -22.40 5.52 -30.31
N ARG A 626 -21.69 6.57 -30.71
CA ARG A 626 -21.39 6.90 -32.12
C ARG A 626 -20.21 6.11 -32.67
N GLY A 627 -19.55 5.25 -31.89
CA GLY A 627 -18.34 4.54 -32.28
C GLY A 627 -17.07 5.41 -32.36
N ILE A 628 -17.11 6.59 -31.78
CA ILE A 628 -16.02 7.59 -31.85
C ILE A 628 -15.19 7.55 -30.58
N GLY A 629 -13.87 7.39 -30.72
CA GLY A 629 -12.90 7.59 -29.64
C GLY A 629 -12.65 9.07 -29.36
N TRP A 630 -11.96 9.37 -28.25
CA TRP A 630 -11.64 10.73 -27.83
C TRP A 630 -10.28 10.85 -27.15
N VAL A 631 -9.80 12.09 -27.01
CA VAL A 631 -8.52 12.45 -26.43
C VAL A 631 -8.73 13.39 -25.24
N VAL A 632 -7.86 13.29 -24.23
CA VAL A 632 -7.73 14.27 -23.16
C VAL A 632 -6.38 14.95 -23.26
N VAL A 633 -6.36 16.26 -23.00
CA VAL A 633 -5.14 17.04 -22.81
C VAL A 633 -5.05 17.50 -21.36
N GLY A 634 -3.88 17.35 -20.74
CA GLY A 634 -3.64 17.69 -19.32
C GLY A 634 -2.37 18.47 -19.10
N ASP A 635 -2.26 19.01 -17.89
CA ASP A 635 -1.13 19.82 -17.44
C ASP A 635 -0.04 18.95 -16.77
N GLU A 636 0.73 19.51 -15.85
CA GLU A 636 1.83 18.84 -15.17
C GLU A 636 1.37 17.80 -14.14
N ASN A 637 2.20 16.74 -13.98
CA ASN A 637 2.02 15.68 -12.98
C ASN A 637 0.61 15.05 -12.99
N TYR A 638 0.06 14.87 -14.20
CA TYR A 638 -1.29 14.33 -14.41
C TYR A 638 -1.43 12.92 -13.79
N GLY A 639 -2.49 12.71 -13.01
CA GLY A 639 -2.77 11.44 -12.34
C GLY A 639 -2.01 11.25 -11.02
N GLU A 640 -1.50 12.33 -10.40
CA GLU A 640 -0.94 12.30 -9.04
C GLU A 640 -1.97 11.77 -8.02
N GLY A 641 -1.49 11.18 -6.93
CA GLY A 641 -2.33 10.72 -5.80
C GLY A 641 -2.36 9.22 -5.64
N SER A 642 -3.53 8.68 -5.27
CA SER A 642 -3.71 7.24 -4.99
C SER A 642 -3.50 6.38 -6.23
N SER A 643 -2.97 5.15 -6.02
CA SER A 643 -2.76 4.16 -7.08
C SER A 643 -4.10 3.56 -7.58
N ARG A 644 -4.90 4.35 -8.31
CA ARG A 644 -6.22 3.94 -8.80
C ARG A 644 -6.15 3.52 -10.26
N GLU A 645 -6.25 2.22 -10.52
CA GLU A 645 -6.40 1.71 -11.88
C GLU A 645 -7.69 2.18 -12.55
N HIS A 646 -8.75 2.47 -11.79
CA HIS A 646 -10.03 3.00 -12.29
C HIS A 646 -9.84 4.31 -13.04
N ALA A 647 -8.93 5.18 -12.58
CA ALA A 647 -8.61 6.43 -13.28
C ALA A 647 -8.04 6.22 -14.69
N ALA A 648 -7.57 5.01 -15.04
CA ALA A 648 -7.17 4.61 -16.38
C ALA A 648 -8.24 3.75 -17.08
N MET A 649 -8.94 2.90 -16.33
CA MET A 649 -9.95 1.99 -16.87
C MET A 649 -11.22 2.72 -17.30
N GLU A 650 -11.69 3.70 -16.51
CA GLU A 650 -12.90 4.48 -16.83
C GLU A 650 -12.79 5.25 -18.14
N PRO A 651 -11.71 6.03 -18.40
CA PRO A 651 -11.48 6.62 -19.71
C PRO A 651 -11.45 5.57 -20.83
N ARG A 652 -10.73 4.46 -20.63
CA ARG A 652 -10.65 3.38 -21.62
C ARG A 652 -12.01 2.76 -21.90
N TRP A 653 -12.80 2.49 -20.86
CA TRP A 653 -14.15 1.92 -20.95
C TRP A 653 -15.10 2.84 -21.74
N LEU A 654 -15.04 4.13 -21.51
CA LEU A 654 -15.89 5.12 -22.18
C LEU A 654 -15.35 5.59 -23.53
N GLY A 655 -14.31 4.94 -24.08
CA GLY A 655 -13.85 5.18 -25.46
C GLY A 655 -12.61 6.06 -25.59
N GLY A 656 -11.94 6.42 -24.49
CA GLY A 656 -10.67 7.14 -24.50
C GLY A 656 -9.57 6.38 -25.25
N ARG A 657 -8.77 7.12 -26.05
CA ARG A 657 -7.67 6.56 -26.85
C ARG A 657 -6.31 7.04 -26.39
N ALA A 658 -6.18 8.33 -26.15
CA ALA A 658 -4.92 8.94 -25.74
C ALA A 658 -5.13 9.99 -24.65
N ILE A 659 -4.12 10.15 -23.80
CA ILE A 659 -3.98 11.22 -22.83
C ILE A 659 -2.67 11.93 -23.17
N VAL A 660 -2.73 13.23 -23.53
CA VAL A 660 -1.56 14.04 -23.92
C VAL A 660 -1.34 15.10 -22.84
N VAL A 661 -0.18 15.15 -22.22
CA VAL A 661 0.07 16.01 -21.05
C VAL A 661 1.46 16.66 -21.09
N LYS A 662 1.70 17.64 -20.21
CA LYS A 662 3.07 18.16 -20.01
C LYS A 662 3.93 17.13 -19.27
N SER A 663 3.37 16.45 -18.24
CA SER A 663 4.03 15.33 -17.55
C SER A 663 3.03 14.44 -16.80
N PHE A 664 3.41 13.17 -16.52
CA PHE A 664 2.61 12.19 -15.80
C PHE A 664 3.16 11.88 -14.42
N ALA A 665 2.26 11.55 -13.49
CA ALA A 665 2.59 10.76 -12.31
C ALA A 665 2.86 9.30 -12.71
N ARG A 666 3.93 8.71 -12.17
CA ARG A 666 4.47 7.39 -12.57
C ARG A 666 3.42 6.28 -12.62
N ILE A 667 2.68 6.08 -11.52
CA ILE A 667 1.71 4.97 -11.39
C ILE A 667 0.60 5.13 -12.43
N HIS A 668 0.12 6.34 -12.65
CA HIS A 668 -0.97 6.60 -13.57
C HIS A 668 -0.57 6.37 -15.04
N GLU A 669 0.63 6.80 -15.43
CA GLU A 669 1.19 6.50 -16.75
C GLU A 669 1.26 5.00 -17.03
N THR A 670 1.75 4.23 -16.04
CA THR A 670 1.81 2.76 -16.14
C THR A 670 0.41 2.15 -16.25
N ASN A 671 -0.55 2.61 -15.45
CA ASN A 671 -1.93 2.13 -15.51
C ASN A 671 -2.56 2.40 -16.89
N LEU A 672 -2.35 3.57 -17.48
CA LEU A 672 -2.84 3.89 -18.84
C LEU A 672 -2.28 2.93 -19.89
N LYS A 673 -0.95 2.69 -19.88
CA LYS A 673 -0.30 1.73 -20.80
C LYS A 673 -0.86 0.32 -20.66
N LYS A 674 -1.07 -0.14 -19.42
CA LYS A 674 -1.61 -1.47 -19.12
C LYS A 674 -3.04 -1.65 -19.59
N GLN A 675 -3.83 -0.58 -19.63
CA GLN A 675 -5.19 -0.60 -20.17
C GLN A 675 -5.23 -0.36 -21.69
N GLY A 676 -4.08 -0.35 -22.37
CA GLY A 676 -3.99 -0.17 -23.83
C GLY A 676 -4.34 1.24 -24.31
N MET A 677 -4.16 2.24 -23.46
CA MET A 677 -4.23 3.66 -23.82
C MET A 677 -2.85 4.19 -24.20
N LEU A 678 -2.81 5.36 -24.83
CA LEU A 678 -1.59 6.08 -25.20
C LEU A 678 -1.35 7.25 -24.24
N PRO A 679 -0.56 7.10 -23.15
CA PRO A 679 -0.03 8.22 -22.40
C PRO A 679 1.15 8.84 -23.15
N LEU A 680 0.98 10.09 -23.60
CA LEU A 680 1.92 10.84 -24.41
C LEU A 680 2.25 12.17 -23.73
N THR A 681 3.45 12.69 -23.92
CA THR A 681 3.84 14.01 -23.41
C THR A 681 4.20 14.94 -24.56
N PHE A 682 3.85 16.21 -24.44
CA PHE A 682 4.35 17.21 -25.37
C PHE A 682 5.88 17.23 -25.38
N ALA A 683 6.48 17.25 -26.58
CA ALA A 683 7.90 17.43 -26.72
C ALA A 683 8.31 18.87 -26.29
N ASP A 684 7.49 19.85 -26.63
CA ASP A 684 7.53 21.22 -26.12
C ASP A 684 6.29 21.43 -25.23
N PRO A 685 6.45 21.65 -23.91
CA PRO A 685 5.31 21.92 -23.02
C PRO A 685 4.44 23.13 -23.43
N ALA A 686 4.99 24.08 -24.20
CA ALA A 686 4.25 25.24 -24.70
C ALA A 686 3.16 24.86 -25.72
N ASP A 687 3.28 23.72 -26.40
CA ASP A 687 2.28 23.19 -27.34
C ASP A 687 0.92 22.92 -26.66
N TYR A 688 0.89 22.76 -25.32
CA TYR A 688 -0.38 22.69 -24.56
C TYR A 688 -1.29 23.89 -24.85
N GLU A 689 -0.72 25.09 -25.03
CA GLU A 689 -1.52 26.32 -25.26
C GLU A 689 -2.18 26.36 -26.66
N LYS A 690 -1.66 25.64 -27.64
CA LYS A 690 -2.24 25.55 -29.01
C LYS A 690 -3.59 24.84 -29.03
N VAL A 691 -3.87 23.95 -28.04
CA VAL A 691 -5.08 23.11 -28.01
C VAL A 691 -6.31 23.95 -27.70
N ARG A 692 -7.34 23.92 -28.59
CA ARG A 692 -8.62 24.63 -28.46
C ARG A 692 -9.79 23.66 -28.19
N GLU A 693 -10.92 24.16 -27.69
CA GLU A 693 -12.05 23.34 -27.21
C GLU A 693 -12.68 22.44 -28.31
N ASP A 694 -12.80 22.96 -29.51
CA ASP A 694 -13.47 22.28 -30.64
C ASP A 694 -12.50 21.52 -31.54
N ASP A 695 -11.24 21.33 -31.10
CA ASP A 695 -10.23 20.69 -31.91
C ASP A 695 -10.57 19.23 -32.27
N ARG A 696 -10.21 18.89 -33.52
CA ARG A 696 -10.11 17.52 -34.00
C ARG A 696 -8.64 17.10 -33.99
N ILE A 697 -8.37 16.02 -33.27
CA ILE A 697 -7.01 15.59 -32.96
C ILE A 697 -6.69 14.30 -33.72
N SER A 698 -5.59 14.32 -34.47
CA SER A 698 -5.03 13.12 -35.10
C SER A 698 -3.67 12.81 -34.50
N ILE A 699 -3.41 11.51 -34.17
CA ILE A 699 -2.11 11.03 -33.70
C ILE A 699 -1.55 10.08 -34.75
N LEU A 700 -0.45 10.49 -35.38
CA LEU A 700 0.19 9.84 -36.51
C LEU A 700 1.49 9.17 -36.09
N GLY A 701 1.94 8.15 -36.83
CA GLY A 701 3.15 7.38 -36.57
C GLY A 701 2.91 6.07 -35.82
N LEU A 702 1.66 5.73 -35.51
CA LEU A 702 1.33 4.50 -34.77
C LEU A 702 1.62 3.23 -35.59
N ILE A 703 1.55 3.27 -36.90
CA ILE A 703 1.87 2.15 -37.80
C ILE A 703 3.33 1.72 -37.60
N SER A 704 4.23 2.69 -37.40
CA SER A 704 5.66 2.48 -37.15
C SER A 704 6.04 2.67 -35.67
N PHE A 705 5.08 2.48 -34.72
CA PHE A 705 5.27 2.72 -33.31
C PHE A 705 6.43 1.90 -32.75
N ALA A 706 7.48 2.58 -32.29
CA ALA A 706 8.71 1.97 -31.77
C ALA A 706 9.27 2.78 -30.59
N PRO A 707 10.03 2.15 -29.66
CA PRO A 707 10.61 2.83 -28.51
C PRO A 707 11.43 4.07 -28.91
N ALA A 708 11.28 5.15 -28.14
CA ALA A 708 11.98 6.42 -28.31
C ALA A 708 11.77 7.16 -29.66
N ILE A 709 10.83 6.72 -30.48
CA ILE A 709 10.46 7.40 -31.73
C ILE A 709 9.23 8.29 -31.45
N PRO A 710 9.35 9.63 -31.48
CA PRO A 710 8.23 10.53 -31.23
C PRO A 710 7.07 10.28 -32.21
N LEU A 711 5.85 10.49 -31.71
CA LEU A 711 4.63 10.53 -32.53
C LEU A 711 4.32 11.98 -32.93
N LYS A 712 3.48 12.14 -33.91
CA LYS A 712 3.02 13.45 -34.40
C LYS A 712 1.56 13.64 -34.04
N MET A 713 1.22 14.74 -33.36
CA MET A 713 -0.16 15.21 -33.18
C MET A 713 -0.47 16.31 -34.16
N VAL A 714 -1.64 16.23 -34.79
CA VAL A 714 -2.19 17.26 -35.67
C VAL A 714 -3.48 17.77 -35.02
N LEU A 715 -3.54 19.06 -34.79
CA LEU A 715 -4.70 19.79 -34.27
C LEU A 715 -5.38 20.48 -35.48
N LYS A 716 -6.61 20.09 -35.78
CA LYS A 716 -7.44 20.77 -36.77
C LYS A 716 -8.46 21.62 -36.01
N HIS A 717 -8.32 22.91 -36.12
CA HIS A 717 -9.16 23.89 -35.44
C HIS A 717 -10.49 24.14 -36.18
N ALA A 718 -11.48 24.65 -35.45
CA ALA A 718 -12.80 24.96 -36.00
C ALA A 718 -12.77 26.03 -37.12
N ASP A 719 -11.77 26.92 -37.09
CA ASP A 719 -11.53 27.95 -38.11
C ASP A 719 -10.81 27.43 -39.34
N GLY A 720 -10.52 26.12 -39.39
CA GLY A 720 -9.83 25.46 -40.50
C GLY A 720 -8.30 25.54 -40.43
N THR A 721 -7.71 26.25 -39.47
CA THR A 721 -6.26 26.27 -39.28
C THR A 721 -5.78 24.95 -38.69
N VAL A 722 -4.50 24.65 -38.86
CA VAL A 722 -3.89 23.38 -38.43
C VAL A 722 -2.60 23.68 -37.70
N ASP A 723 -2.45 23.10 -36.50
CA ASP A 723 -1.21 23.08 -35.77
C ASP A 723 -0.64 21.66 -35.65
N GLU A 724 0.68 21.54 -35.63
CA GLU A 724 1.39 20.29 -35.49
C GLU A 724 2.25 20.33 -34.22
N CYS A 725 2.24 19.23 -33.49
CA CYS A 725 3.02 19.05 -32.25
C CYS A 725 3.76 17.70 -32.24
N LEU A 726 4.97 17.65 -31.72
CA LEU A 726 5.65 16.40 -31.49
C LEU A 726 5.29 15.88 -30.11
N LEU A 727 5.06 14.56 -30.01
CA LEU A 727 4.71 13.88 -28.78
C LEU A 727 5.78 12.85 -28.43
N ASN A 728 6.35 12.97 -27.23
CA ASN A 728 7.22 11.96 -26.65
C ASN A 728 6.40 10.88 -25.95
N HIS A 729 7.00 9.72 -25.77
CA HIS A 729 6.45 8.62 -24.97
C HIS A 729 7.56 7.79 -24.30
N SER A 730 7.20 7.03 -23.29
CA SER A 730 8.11 6.16 -22.54
C SER A 730 7.82 4.66 -22.76
N PHE A 731 7.15 4.29 -23.86
CA PHE A 731 6.88 2.90 -24.19
C PHE A 731 8.16 2.15 -24.57
N ASN A 732 8.34 0.96 -23.99
CA ASN A 732 9.27 -0.05 -24.49
C ASN A 732 8.54 -1.06 -25.41
N GLU A 733 9.28 -2.01 -26.03
CA GLU A 733 8.71 -2.98 -26.96
C GLU A 733 7.58 -3.83 -26.34
N ASN A 734 7.75 -4.26 -25.10
CA ASN A 734 6.74 -5.05 -24.38
C ASN A 734 5.45 -4.24 -24.17
N GLN A 735 5.57 -2.98 -23.76
CA GLN A 735 4.45 -2.07 -23.54
C GLN A 735 3.73 -1.69 -24.85
N ILE A 736 4.47 -1.58 -25.96
CA ILE A 736 3.87 -1.45 -27.30
C ILE A 736 3.06 -2.71 -27.62
N GLY A 737 3.53 -3.89 -27.22
CA GLY A 737 2.78 -5.14 -27.30
C GLY A 737 1.45 -5.08 -26.53
N TRP A 738 1.41 -4.46 -25.33
CA TRP A 738 0.18 -4.24 -24.58
C TRP A 738 -0.82 -3.36 -25.33
N PHE A 739 -0.34 -2.23 -25.86
CA PHE A 739 -1.17 -1.34 -26.68
C PHE A 739 -1.78 -2.07 -27.88
N LYS A 740 -0.97 -2.82 -28.62
CA LYS A 740 -1.42 -3.58 -29.80
C LYS A 740 -2.44 -4.66 -29.44
N ALA A 741 -2.27 -5.34 -28.30
CA ALA A 741 -3.21 -6.36 -27.82
C ALA A 741 -4.50 -5.77 -27.21
N GLY A 742 -4.57 -4.45 -26.97
CA GLY A 742 -5.68 -3.75 -26.33
C GLY A 742 -5.57 -3.64 -24.81
N SER A 743 -4.73 -4.46 -24.17
CA SER A 743 -4.31 -4.37 -22.78
C SER A 743 -3.16 -5.34 -22.49
N ALA A 744 -2.46 -5.15 -21.36
CA ALA A 744 -1.46 -6.10 -20.88
C ALA A 744 -2.07 -7.50 -20.63
N LEU A 745 -3.26 -7.55 -20.04
CA LEU A 745 -3.98 -8.81 -19.76
C LEU A 745 -4.41 -9.56 -21.01
N ASN A 746 -4.82 -8.86 -22.04
CA ASN A 746 -5.13 -9.48 -23.32
C ASN A 746 -3.91 -10.20 -23.92
N LEU A 747 -2.72 -9.57 -23.82
CA LEU A 747 -1.47 -10.18 -24.27
C LEU A 747 -1.16 -11.45 -23.47
N ILE A 748 -1.31 -11.40 -22.15
CA ILE A 748 -1.12 -12.55 -21.24
C ILE A 748 -2.10 -13.67 -21.59
N ALA A 749 -3.39 -13.37 -21.73
CA ALA A 749 -4.43 -14.34 -22.08
C ALA A 749 -4.14 -15.04 -23.44
N ALA A 750 -3.66 -14.29 -24.43
CA ALA A 750 -3.26 -14.81 -25.72
C ALA A 750 -2.03 -15.75 -25.62
N GLN A 751 -1.04 -15.40 -24.80
CA GLN A 751 0.16 -16.21 -24.56
C GLN A 751 -0.18 -17.50 -23.80
N SER A 752 -1.01 -17.45 -22.78
CA SER A 752 -1.47 -18.62 -22.00
C SER A 752 -2.23 -19.63 -22.86
N LYS A 753 -3.11 -19.15 -23.76
CA LYS A 753 -3.84 -20.03 -24.70
C LYS A 753 -2.88 -20.77 -25.65
N LYS A 754 -1.83 -20.10 -26.14
CA LYS A 754 -0.80 -20.72 -27.00
C LYS A 754 -0.01 -21.82 -26.28
N THR A 755 0.30 -21.63 -25.01
CA THR A 755 1.04 -22.60 -24.18
C THR A 755 0.20 -23.85 -23.90
N HIS A 756 -1.13 -23.72 -23.77
CA HIS A 756 -2.05 -24.84 -23.55
C HIS A 756 -2.43 -25.61 -24.82
N GLN A 757 -2.28 -25.00 -25.99
CA GLN A 757 -2.55 -25.62 -27.29
C GLN A 757 -1.32 -26.30 -27.92
N GLY A 758 -0.10 -25.93 -27.50
CA GLY A 758 1.15 -26.61 -27.86
C GLY A 758 1.58 -27.56 -26.75
N GLY A 759 1.29 -28.86 -26.91
CA GLY A 759 1.44 -29.89 -25.89
C GLY A 759 2.76 -29.84 -25.14
N SER A 760 2.71 -30.21 -23.87
CA SER A 760 3.77 -30.62 -22.93
C SER A 760 5.18 -30.10 -23.23
N ALA A 761 5.48 -28.88 -22.77
CA ALA A 761 6.84 -28.47 -22.50
C ALA A 761 7.12 -28.71 -21.01
N GLU A 762 7.97 -29.67 -20.70
CA GLU A 762 8.55 -29.84 -19.35
C GLU A 762 9.16 -28.54 -18.83
N PRO A 763 9.15 -28.29 -17.53
CA PRO A 763 9.82 -27.13 -16.97
C PRO A 763 11.32 -27.25 -17.25
N VAL A 764 11.86 -26.27 -17.97
CA VAL A 764 13.29 -26.16 -18.26
C VAL A 764 14.05 -26.02 -16.94
N ALA A 765 14.63 -27.12 -16.49
CA ALA A 765 15.65 -27.12 -15.45
C ALA A 765 16.89 -26.39 -15.98
N PRO A 766 17.63 -25.64 -15.16
CA PRO A 766 18.84 -24.94 -15.61
C PRO A 766 19.89 -25.98 -16.03
N SER A 767 20.31 -25.95 -17.30
CA SER A 767 21.42 -26.75 -17.85
C SER A 767 22.71 -26.45 -17.09
N PRO A 768 23.50 -27.46 -16.70
CA PRO A 768 24.83 -27.22 -16.14
C PRO A 768 25.79 -26.76 -17.24
N ALA A 769 26.60 -25.76 -16.90
CA ALA A 769 27.60 -25.18 -17.77
C ALA A 769 28.56 -26.24 -18.36
N ARG A 770 28.63 -26.33 -19.70
CA ARG A 770 29.64 -27.07 -20.40
C ARG A 770 30.98 -26.34 -20.32
N GLY A 771 31.86 -26.83 -19.47
CA GLY A 771 33.28 -26.49 -19.49
C GLY A 771 33.97 -27.05 -20.75
N ARG A 772 34.61 -26.20 -21.53
CA ARG A 772 35.56 -26.59 -22.55
C ARG A 772 36.87 -27.00 -21.86
N ALA A 773 37.24 -28.25 -21.98
CA ALA A 773 38.62 -28.69 -21.74
C ALA A 773 39.11 -29.41 -23.00
N GLY A 774 40.19 -28.88 -23.52
CA GLY A 774 40.94 -29.42 -24.65
C GLY A 774 41.88 -30.57 -24.26
N ALA A 775 42.11 -31.41 -25.21
CA ALA A 775 42.71 -32.67 -25.27
C ALA A 775 44.13 -32.91 -24.67
N ARG A 776 44.41 -34.13 -24.16
CA ARG A 776 45.36 -35.06 -24.78
C ARG A 776 45.44 -36.41 -24.04
N LYS A 777 45.52 -37.45 -24.87
CA LYS A 777 45.68 -38.90 -24.70
C LYS A 777 46.67 -39.38 -23.64
N ALA A 778 46.35 -40.50 -22.97
CA ALA A 778 47.09 -41.76 -23.06
C ALA A 778 46.33 -42.90 -22.38
N ALA A 779 46.31 -44.00 -23.05
CA ALA A 779 45.71 -45.28 -22.73
C ALA A 779 46.49 -46.08 -21.66
N LEU A 780 45.77 -46.87 -20.85
CA LEU A 780 46.14 -48.26 -20.61
C LEU A 780 45.05 -49.02 -19.87
N ARG A 781 44.78 -50.23 -20.40
CA ARG A 781 43.87 -51.29 -19.98
C ARG A 781 44.19 -51.86 -18.60
N ARG A 782 43.13 -52.28 -17.83
CA ARG A 782 42.89 -53.73 -17.49
C ARG A 782 41.69 -53.80 -16.48
N LYS A 783 40.75 -54.67 -16.81
CA LYS A 783 39.73 -55.31 -15.96
C LYS A 783 40.33 -56.66 -15.41
N PRO A 784 39.62 -57.47 -14.63
CA PRO A 784 38.90 -57.31 -13.37
C PRO A 784 39.32 -58.42 -12.37
N ALA A 785 38.88 -58.31 -11.09
CA ALA A 785 38.75 -59.50 -10.27
C ALA A 785 37.74 -59.32 -9.13
N ARG A 786 36.99 -60.34 -8.97
CA ARG A 786 35.85 -60.69 -8.12
C ARG A 786 36.25 -61.15 -6.70
N LYS A 787 35.21 -61.22 -5.86
CA LYS A 787 34.99 -62.08 -4.66
C LYS A 787 35.62 -61.61 -3.36
N SER A 788 34.99 -61.74 -2.16
CA SER A 788 33.88 -62.50 -1.61
C SER A 788 33.67 -62.16 -0.15
N ALA A 789 32.44 -62.09 0.26
CA ALA A 789 31.78 -62.62 1.45
C ALA A 789 32.53 -62.83 2.77
N SER A 790 31.96 -62.41 3.86
CA SER A 790 31.44 -63.21 5.01
C SER A 790 31.07 -62.22 6.17
N ARG A 791 29.83 -62.16 6.57
CA ARG A 791 29.13 -62.82 7.68
C ARG A 791 29.92 -62.89 9.00
N LYS A 792 29.38 -62.12 10.03
CA LYS A 792 29.03 -62.83 11.30
C LYS A 792 28.04 -61.96 12.12
N LYS A 793 27.04 -62.70 12.62
CA LYS A 793 25.96 -62.33 13.57
C LYS A 793 26.44 -62.38 15.01
N ALA A 794 25.83 -61.61 15.89
CA ALA A 794 25.40 -61.99 17.25
C ALA A 794 24.51 -60.84 17.79
N LYS A 795 23.24 -60.98 17.93
CA LYS A 795 22.40 -61.58 18.99
C LYS A 795 22.88 -61.22 20.41
N THR A 796 22.08 -60.40 21.18
CA THR A 796 21.23 -60.95 22.25
C THR A 796 20.36 -59.84 22.87
N ARG A 797 19.16 -60.25 23.20
CA ARG A 797 18.05 -59.66 23.93
C ARG A 797 18.25 -59.90 25.45
N PRO A 798 17.23 -59.66 26.28
CA PRO A 798 16.63 -58.47 26.95
C PRO A 798 16.52 -58.69 28.46
N VAL A 799 15.97 -57.69 29.22
CA VAL A 799 15.31 -57.90 30.54
C VAL A 799 14.62 -56.62 30.97
N LYS A 800 13.42 -56.61 31.14
CA LYS A 800 12.32 -56.96 32.03
C LYS A 800 11.72 -55.75 32.76
N LYS A 801 10.39 -55.74 32.57
CA LYS A 801 9.35 -54.94 33.26
C LYS A 801 9.40 -55.01 34.77
N THR A 802 8.94 -53.94 35.46
CA THR A 802 8.13 -54.06 36.65
C THR A 802 6.92 -53.11 36.62
N LYS A 803 5.80 -53.70 37.02
CA LYS A 803 4.46 -53.16 37.23
C LYS A 803 4.28 -52.66 38.62
N ALA A 804 3.38 -51.75 38.80
CA ALA A 804 2.28 -51.65 39.79
C ALA A 804 2.17 -50.22 40.34
N SER A 805 1.03 -49.63 40.61
CA SER A 805 -0.33 -50.10 40.89
C SER A 805 -1.29 -48.93 40.87
N ARG A 806 -2.50 -49.24 40.65
CA ARG A 806 -3.73 -48.44 40.70
C ARG A 806 -4.01 -47.87 42.09
N THR A 807 -4.59 -46.67 42.15
CA THR A 807 -5.73 -46.45 43.09
C THR A 807 -6.75 -45.51 42.46
N LYS A 808 -7.99 -45.98 42.47
CA LYS A 808 -9.24 -45.31 42.11
C LYS A 808 -9.77 -44.49 43.27
N LYS A 809 -10.51 -43.42 42.96
CA LYS A 809 -11.77 -42.96 43.59
C LYS A 809 -11.88 -41.45 43.39
N ALA A 810 -12.97 -40.79 43.15
CA ALA A 810 -14.37 -41.03 42.86
C ALA A 810 -14.98 -39.62 42.62
N SER A 811 -15.88 -39.49 41.65
CA SER A 811 -16.76 -38.33 41.53
C SER A 811 -17.81 -38.26 42.63
N PRO A 812 -18.38 -37.09 42.91
CA PRO A 812 -19.83 -37.04 43.00
C PRO A 812 -20.49 -35.83 42.31
N ARG A 813 -21.48 -36.17 41.50
CA ARG A 813 -22.88 -35.75 41.49
C ARG A 813 -23.27 -34.26 41.48
N ARG A 814 -24.04 -34.00 40.41
CA ARG A 814 -24.99 -32.89 40.13
C ARG A 814 -26.02 -32.70 41.27
N LYS A 815 -26.54 -31.45 41.39
CA LYS A 815 -27.94 -30.95 41.26
C LYS A 815 -28.13 -29.59 41.94
N PRO A 816 -29.22 -28.85 41.71
CA PRO A 816 -29.90 -28.37 40.49
C PRO A 816 -30.19 -26.81 40.53
N ALA A 817 -30.68 -26.26 39.41
CA ALA A 817 -31.19 -24.90 39.29
C ALA A 817 -32.51 -24.65 40.06
N PRO A 818 -32.86 -23.42 40.41
CA PRO A 818 -34.26 -23.03 40.59
C PRO A 818 -34.81 -22.06 39.54
N LYS A 819 -36.13 -22.20 39.40
CA LYS A 819 -37.04 -21.71 38.40
C LYS A 819 -37.29 -20.18 38.44
N LYS A 820 -37.75 -19.71 37.31
CA LYS A 820 -38.46 -18.47 36.98
C LYS A 820 -39.49 -18.00 38.02
N ARG A 821 -39.55 -16.67 38.17
CA ARG A 821 -40.83 -15.99 38.51
C ARG A 821 -40.94 -14.72 37.65
N ALA A 822 -42.02 -14.73 36.85
CA ALA A 822 -42.54 -13.57 36.13
C ALA A 822 -43.34 -12.68 37.11
N VAL A 823 -43.22 -11.37 36.97
CA VAL A 823 -44.26 -10.43 37.43
C VAL A 823 -44.47 -9.34 36.36
N LYS A 824 -45.75 -9.10 36.14
CA LYS A 824 -46.41 -8.25 35.15
C LYS A 824 -46.33 -6.74 35.45
N ARG A 825 -46.29 -5.96 34.34
CA ARG A 825 -47.03 -4.71 34.02
C ARG A 825 -47.22 -3.62 35.08
N GLY A 826 -46.90 -2.40 34.68
CA GLY A 826 -47.53 -1.16 35.13
C GLY A 826 -47.10 0.00 34.23
N ARG A 827 -48.09 0.49 33.41
CA ARG A 827 -48.03 1.74 32.63
C ARG A 827 -48.07 2.94 33.58
N LYS A 828 -47.23 3.94 33.34
CA LYS A 828 -47.71 5.33 33.10
C LYS A 828 -46.61 6.09 32.33
#